data_26b833b1bd6b3b89564622cbbf196c24
#
_entry.id   26b833b1bd6b3b89564622cbbf196c24
#
_cell.length_a   1.000
_cell.length_b   1.000
_cell.length_c   1.000
_cell.angle_alpha   90.00
_cell.angle_beta   90.00
_cell.angle_gamma   90.00
#
_symmetry.space_group_name_H-M   'P 1'
#
loop_
_entity.id
_entity.type
_entity.pdbx_description
1 polymer ?
#
loop_
_entity_poly.entity_id
_entity_poly.type
_entity_poly.pdbx_seq_one_letter_code
_entity_poly.pdbx_strand_id
1 'polypeptide(L)'
;MNKQYQRVLVTTPHPLLRLVCLGLVTFIFTLFSLELTRFGTLLAPLWFPTSIMMVAFYRHAGKMWPGIALACSFGNIFASWMLFSWASINITYTAINIIEATVGALLLRKLLPWYNPLQNLNDWVRLALGSALVPPLVGGVLVHFLVPSAEPLRNFLVWVLSEAIGALALVPLGLLFKPHYLLRHRNPKLLLETLVTLVVTLVLSWTAITWLPWPFTCIIVLLMWSAVRLPRMEAFLIFLFTIMMVSLMMARNPLSMTPSSMIVTFNAPWLPFLMMLLPANIMTMVMYAFRAERKHITESEERFRNAMEYSAIGMALVGVEGQWLQGNKALCNFLGYSQSELQSLTFQQLTWPEDLNTDLEQLQQLIHGEINTYTLEKRYYTRSGEVVWALLAVSVVRHADGTPLYFIAQIEDINDLKQTEWVNKRLMERITLANEAGGIGIWEWDLEPDVISWDKRMFELYEIPPHIKPTWQLWHAAMVPEDRTHAEQVLRESLQARVPFKLEFRIRVKDGIRHIRSLANRVLNKQGEVERLLGINMDMTEVKQLNEALFQEKERLHITLDSIGEAVLCTDIDMNITFMNPVAEKMSGWSQSEALGQPILKVLHITFGENGPLMENIHSGDMSRTDIEQDVVLNCRNGGSFDIHYSITPLSTLEGHTIGSVLVIQDVTESRKMLRQLSYSASHDALTHLAN
;
A
#
# COMPACT_ATOMS: atom_id res chain seq x y z
N MET A 1 -31.01 -14.62 12.20
CA MET A 1 -31.45 -13.42 12.95
C MET A 1 -30.86 -13.48 14.35
N ASN A 2 -29.91 -12.62 14.64
CA ASN A 2 -28.86 -12.74 15.65
C ASN A 2 -29.39 -12.59 17.10
N LYS A 3 -29.05 -13.55 17.95
CA LYS A 3 -29.30 -13.54 19.42
C LYS A 3 -28.73 -12.31 20.17
N GLN A 4 -27.91 -11.51 19.53
CA GLN A 4 -27.29 -10.32 20.08
C GLN A 4 -28.26 -9.13 20.21
N TYR A 5 -29.35 -9.08 19.41
CA TYR A 5 -30.35 -8.00 19.47
C TYR A 5 -31.43 -8.19 20.53
N GLN A 6 -31.54 -9.38 21.11
CA GLN A 6 -32.46 -9.61 22.25
C GLN A 6 -31.94 -9.03 23.58
N ARG A 7 -30.66 -8.67 23.71
CA ARG A 7 -30.05 -8.12 24.93
C ARG A 7 -30.15 -6.60 25.10
N VAL A 8 -30.65 -5.86 24.10
CA VAL A 8 -30.86 -4.39 24.20
C VAL A 8 -32.23 -4.03 24.82
N LEU A 9 -33.06 -4.99 25.13
CA LEU A 9 -34.22 -4.81 25.98
C LEU A 9 -33.80 -4.75 27.45
N VAL A 10 -33.23 -3.60 27.76
CA VAL A 10 -33.29 -2.86 29.05
C VAL A 10 -33.20 -3.72 30.30
N THR A 11 -32.05 -3.71 30.88
CA THR A 11 -31.81 -3.80 32.32
C THR A 11 -32.49 -2.59 33.02
N THR A 12 -33.78 -2.64 33.28
CA THR A 12 -34.45 -1.81 34.26
C THR A 12 -34.96 -2.70 35.37
N PRO A 13 -34.85 -2.26 36.64
CA PRO A 13 -34.73 -3.18 37.77
C PRO A 13 -36.01 -3.82 38.27
N HIS A 14 -37.20 -3.62 37.87
CA HIS A 14 -38.37 -4.41 38.35
C HIS A 14 -39.50 -4.42 37.32
N PRO A 15 -39.90 -5.59 36.79
CA PRO A 15 -41.09 -5.73 35.94
C PRO A 15 -42.35 -5.20 36.61
N LEU A 16 -42.47 -5.37 37.91
CA LEU A 16 -43.62 -4.87 38.69
C LEU A 16 -43.72 -3.36 38.64
N LEU A 17 -42.59 -2.63 38.81
CA LEU A 17 -42.57 -1.17 38.76
C LEU A 17 -43.04 -0.64 37.40
N ARG A 18 -42.71 -1.29 36.32
CA ARG A 18 -43.20 -0.94 34.98
C ARG A 18 -44.73 -1.10 34.83
N LEU A 19 -45.28 -2.19 35.38
CA LEU A 19 -46.71 -2.42 35.35
C LEU A 19 -47.43 -1.35 36.20
N VAL A 20 -46.92 -1.02 37.35
CA VAL A 20 -47.49 0.06 38.23
C VAL A 20 -47.42 1.42 37.50
N CYS A 21 -46.27 1.76 36.90
CA CYS A 21 -46.16 3.01 36.12
C CYS A 21 -47.14 3.04 34.94
N LEU A 22 -47.31 1.92 34.24
CA LEU A 22 -48.23 1.82 33.12
C LEU A 22 -49.69 1.96 33.57
N GLY A 23 -50.07 1.30 34.67
CA GLY A 23 -51.38 1.47 35.29
C GLY A 23 -51.67 2.89 35.70
N LEU A 24 -50.68 3.60 36.31
CA LEU A 24 -50.79 5.00 36.68
C LEU A 24 -50.95 5.93 35.47
N VAL A 25 -50.16 5.71 34.40
CA VAL A 25 -50.27 6.49 33.16
C VAL A 25 -51.67 6.25 32.54
N THR A 26 -52.15 5.01 32.48
CA THR A 26 -53.49 4.69 31.98
C THR A 26 -54.56 5.38 32.86
N PHE A 27 -54.44 5.32 34.16
CA PHE A 27 -55.34 5.99 35.09
C PHE A 27 -55.45 7.51 34.84
N ILE A 28 -54.32 8.22 34.71
CA ILE A 28 -54.27 9.65 34.45
C ILE A 28 -54.96 10.01 33.13
N PHE A 29 -54.62 9.27 32.03
CA PHE A 29 -55.18 9.53 30.72
C PHE A 29 -56.68 9.12 30.65
N THR A 30 -57.12 8.10 31.42
CA THR A 30 -58.53 7.77 31.57
C THR A 30 -59.28 8.87 32.31
N LEU A 31 -58.74 9.36 33.43
CA LEU A 31 -59.37 10.49 34.14
C LEU A 31 -59.52 11.69 33.22
N PHE A 32 -58.49 12.02 32.45
CA PHE A 32 -58.55 13.10 31.47
C PHE A 32 -59.65 12.91 30.44
N SER A 33 -59.70 11.73 29.82
CA SER A 33 -60.72 11.38 28.79
C SER A 33 -62.16 11.41 29.38
N LEU A 34 -62.34 10.92 30.59
CA LEU A 34 -63.62 10.89 31.26
C LEU A 34 -64.05 12.27 31.75
N GLU A 35 -63.14 13.13 32.20
CA GLU A 35 -63.43 14.50 32.61
C GLU A 35 -64.04 15.29 31.44
N LEU A 36 -63.57 15.04 30.19
CA LEU A 36 -64.15 15.65 29.00
C LEU A 36 -65.65 15.33 28.80
N THR A 37 -66.13 14.20 29.30
CA THR A 37 -67.59 13.83 29.18
C THR A 37 -68.47 14.57 30.16
N ARG A 38 -67.96 15.11 31.27
CA ARG A 38 -68.72 15.85 32.29
C ARG A 38 -69.33 17.11 31.76
N PHE A 39 -68.77 17.71 30.71
CA PHE A 39 -69.15 18.98 30.15
C PHE A 39 -70.19 18.95 29.05
N GLY A 40 -71.03 17.87 28.97
CA GLY A 40 -72.22 17.88 28.15
C GLY A 40 -72.21 16.98 26.88
N THR A 41 -71.21 16.15 26.69
CA THR A 41 -71.23 15.14 25.67
C THR A 41 -71.33 13.75 26.28
N LEU A 42 -72.25 12.91 25.80
CA LEU A 42 -72.47 11.56 26.30
C LEU A 42 -71.26 10.59 26.13
N LEU A 43 -70.26 10.97 25.32
CA LEU A 43 -69.03 10.20 25.09
C LEU A 43 -67.83 11.14 24.95
N ALA A 44 -66.67 10.72 25.45
CA ALA A 44 -65.43 11.48 25.35
C ALA A 44 -65.00 11.69 23.90
N PRO A 45 -64.73 12.91 23.45
CA PRO A 45 -64.27 13.17 22.09
C PRO A 45 -62.84 12.62 21.80
N LEU A 46 -62.14 12.24 22.86
CA LEU A 46 -60.77 11.68 22.80
C LEU A 46 -60.66 10.52 23.79
N TRP A 47 -60.18 9.37 23.33
CA TRP A 47 -59.91 8.21 24.15
C TRP A 47 -58.50 7.70 24.03
N PHE A 48 -57.68 7.79 25.07
CA PHE A 48 -56.28 7.45 25.08
C PHE A 48 -55.96 6.07 25.70
N PRO A 49 -56.72 5.51 26.63
CA PRO A 49 -56.34 4.30 27.39
C PRO A 49 -56.04 3.11 26.50
N THR A 50 -56.86 2.86 25.46
CA THR A 50 -56.69 1.80 24.50
C THR A 50 -55.37 1.95 23.73
N SER A 51 -55.02 3.18 23.33
CA SER A 51 -53.76 3.49 22.61
C SER A 51 -52.53 3.23 23.48
N ILE A 52 -52.58 3.54 24.79
CA ILE A 52 -51.53 3.23 25.75
C ILE A 52 -51.29 1.74 25.84
N MET A 53 -52.36 0.95 26.00
CA MET A 53 -52.35 -0.49 26.10
C MET A 53 -51.83 -1.13 24.80
N MET A 54 -52.29 -0.62 23.65
CA MET A 54 -51.88 -1.07 22.31
C MET A 54 -50.34 -0.88 22.12
N VAL A 55 -49.79 0.27 22.45
CA VAL A 55 -48.34 0.54 22.41
C VAL A 55 -47.59 -0.36 23.39
N ALA A 56 -48.10 -0.56 24.60
CA ALA A 56 -47.50 -1.48 25.57
C ALA A 56 -47.46 -2.92 25.07
N PHE A 57 -48.55 -3.41 24.51
CA PHE A 57 -48.60 -4.75 23.87
C PHE A 57 -47.66 -4.86 22.68
N TYR A 58 -47.56 -3.86 21.81
CA TYR A 58 -46.61 -3.84 20.71
C TYR A 58 -45.15 -3.98 21.19
N ARG A 59 -44.78 -3.28 22.27
CA ARG A 59 -43.42 -3.21 22.76
C ARG A 59 -42.98 -4.37 23.64
N HIS A 60 -43.87 -5.11 24.27
CA HIS A 60 -43.52 -6.16 25.21
C HIS A 60 -43.86 -7.56 24.65
N ALA A 61 -43.07 -8.56 25.03
CA ALA A 61 -43.32 -9.95 24.62
C ALA A 61 -44.71 -10.41 25.09
N GLY A 62 -45.33 -11.35 24.34
CA GLY A 62 -46.67 -11.86 24.61
C GLY A 62 -46.89 -12.38 26.04
N LYS A 63 -45.84 -12.90 26.69
CA LYS A 63 -45.84 -13.34 28.10
C LYS A 63 -46.18 -12.22 29.08
N MET A 64 -45.95 -10.96 28.76
CA MET A 64 -46.20 -9.76 29.57
C MET A 64 -47.63 -9.23 29.35
N TRP A 65 -48.34 -9.63 28.30
CA TRP A 65 -49.65 -9.07 27.94
C TRP A 65 -50.71 -9.21 29.02
N PRO A 66 -50.88 -10.36 29.72
CA PRO A 66 -51.84 -10.48 30.80
C PRO A 66 -51.57 -9.49 31.93
N GLY A 67 -50.33 -9.28 32.34
CA GLY A 67 -49.94 -8.29 33.36
C GLY A 67 -50.21 -6.87 32.93
N ILE A 68 -49.91 -6.54 31.64
CA ILE A 68 -50.17 -5.20 31.06
C ILE A 68 -51.68 -4.95 30.99
N ALA A 69 -52.46 -5.93 30.51
CA ALA A 69 -53.92 -5.84 30.44
C ALA A 69 -54.50 -5.58 31.85
N LEU A 70 -54.06 -6.34 32.84
CA LEU A 70 -54.52 -6.20 34.21
C LEU A 70 -54.20 -4.81 34.82
N ALA A 71 -52.95 -4.34 34.60
CA ALA A 71 -52.51 -3.02 35.09
C ALA A 71 -53.29 -1.86 34.44
N CYS A 72 -53.46 -1.88 33.12
CA CYS A 72 -54.24 -0.88 32.37
C CYS A 72 -55.72 -0.94 32.70
N SER A 73 -56.30 -2.14 32.86
CA SER A 73 -57.69 -2.34 33.25
C SER A 73 -57.99 -1.81 34.63
N PHE A 74 -57.06 -2.05 35.59
CA PHE A 74 -57.18 -1.51 36.92
C PHE A 74 -57.20 0.01 36.89
N GLY A 75 -56.25 0.64 36.15
CA GLY A 75 -56.22 2.10 35.97
C GLY A 75 -57.49 2.65 35.34
N ASN A 76 -58.03 2.01 34.33
CA ASN A 76 -59.25 2.41 33.64
C ASN A 76 -60.48 2.28 34.51
N ILE A 77 -60.68 1.13 35.16
CA ILE A 77 -61.86 0.86 36.06
C ILE A 77 -61.77 1.80 37.28
N PHE A 78 -60.61 1.97 37.88
CA PHE A 78 -60.43 2.84 39.03
C PHE A 78 -60.75 4.33 38.73
N ALA A 79 -60.31 4.82 37.57
CA ALA A 79 -60.65 6.15 37.09
C ALA A 79 -62.18 6.34 36.87
N SER A 80 -62.79 5.33 36.24
CA SER A 80 -64.25 5.33 36.01
C SER A 80 -65.04 5.27 37.29
N TRP A 81 -64.61 4.47 38.27
CA TRP A 81 -65.22 4.38 39.59
C TRP A 81 -65.11 5.73 40.36
N MET A 82 -63.98 6.38 40.28
CA MET A 82 -63.74 7.67 40.97
C MET A 82 -64.66 8.78 40.47
N LEU A 83 -64.99 8.81 39.16
CA LEU A 83 -65.76 9.90 38.54
C LEU A 83 -67.27 9.61 38.44
N PHE A 84 -67.67 8.36 38.19
CA PHE A 84 -69.03 8.00 37.84
C PHE A 84 -69.67 6.90 38.72
N SER A 85 -69.06 6.54 39.83
CA SER A 85 -69.48 5.42 40.69
C SER A 85 -69.29 4.05 39.94
N TRP A 86 -69.58 2.98 40.70
CA TRP A 86 -69.46 1.61 40.14
C TRP A 86 -70.63 1.29 39.22
N ALA A 87 -70.33 0.94 37.97
CA ALA A 87 -71.28 0.43 37.02
C ALA A 87 -70.70 -0.79 36.31
N SER A 88 -71.51 -1.89 36.17
CA SER A 88 -71.09 -3.11 35.49
C SER A 88 -70.69 -2.87 34.03
N ILE A 89 -71.27 -1.85 33.39
CA ILE A 89 -70.95 -1.45 32.03
C ILE A 89 -69.49 -1.07 31.83
N ASN A 90 -68.80 -0.54 32.89
CA ASN A 90 -67.38 -0.18 32.84
C ASN A 90 -66.48 -1.41 32.62
N ILE A 91 -66.92 -2.57 33.09
CA ILE A 91 -66.20 -3.85 32.82
C ILE A 91 -66.32 -4.21 31.35
N THR A 92 -67.52 -4.03 30.74
CA THR A 92 -67.74 -4.29 29.31
C THR A 92 -66.89 -3.40 28.43
N TYR A 93 -66.84 -2.08 28.71
CA TYR A 93 -66.01 -1.14 27.99
C TYR A 93 -64.51 -1.49 28.15
N THR A 94 -64.05 -1.86 29.33
CA THR A 94 -62.65 -2.26 29.56
C THR A 94 -62.30 -3.55 28.81
N ALA A 95 -63.20 -4.52 28.73
CA ALA A 95 -63.01 -5.75 27.94
C ALA A 95 -62.92 -5.46 26.44
N ILE A 96 -63.75 -4.53 25.93
CA ILE A 96 -63.66 -4.09 24.52
C ILE A 96 -62.35 -3.40 24.26
N ASN A 97 -61.87 -2.51 25.15
CA ASN A 97 -60.55 -1.83 25.03
C ASN A 97 -59.38 -2.86 24.96
N ILE A 98 -59.44 -3.96 25.75
CA ILE A 98 -58.43 -5.01 25.71
C ILE A 98 -58.40 -5.69 24.34
N ILE A 99 -59.58 -6.05 23.81
CA ILE A 99 -59.71 -6.71 22.50
C ILE A 99 -59.14 -5.76 21.42
N GLU A 100 -59.57 -4.52 21.42
CA GLU A 100 -59.14 -3.51 20.46
C GLU A 100 -57.64 -3.28 20.52
N ALA A 101 -57.07 -3.08 21.71
CA ALA A 101 -55.63 -2.94 21.89
C ALA A 101 -54.84 -4.18 21.42
N THR A 102 -55.40 -5.35 21.64
CA THR A 102 -54.80 -6.65 21.17
C THR A 102 -54.75 -6.71 19.66
N VAL A 103 -55.91 -6.44 19.00
CA VAL A 103 -55.99 -6.43 17.53
C VAL A 103 -55.00 -5.40 16.95
N GLY A 104 -55.00 -4.19 17.51
CA GLY A 104 -54.08 -3.15 17.06
C GLY A 104 -52.61 -3.51 17.22
N ALA A 105 -52.23 -4.04 18.37
CA ALA A 105 -50.86 -4.46 18.60
C ALA A 105 -50.40 -5.60 17.64
N LEU A 106 -51.26 -6.55 17.37
CA LEU A 106 -50.99 -7.63 16.40
C LEU A 106 -50.82 -7.10 14.98
N LEU A 107 -51.71 -6.20 14.55
CA LEU A 107 -51.60 -5.54 13.25
C LEU A 107 -50.34 -4.69 13.13
N LEU A 108 -50.06 -3.87 14.13
CA LEU A 108 -48.84 -3.04 14.12
C LEU A 108 -47.57 -3.88 14.05
N ARG A 109 -47.52 -5.01 14.77
CA ARG A 109 -46.38 -5.95 14.71
C ARG A 109 -46.19 -6.59 13.34
N LYS A 110 -47.30 -6.83 12.61
CA LYS A 110 -47.26 -7.39 11.27
C LYS A 110 -46.91 -6.35 10.20
N LEU A 111 -47.41 -5.14 10.35
CA LEU A 111 -47.32 -4.10 9.33
C LEU A 111 -46.09 -3.19 9.45
N LEU A 112 -45.56 -3.00 10.66
CA LEU A 112 -44.45 -2.07 10.92
C LEU A 112 -43.13 -2.77 11.22
N PRO A 113 -41.98 -2.24 10.75
CA PRO A 113 -40.70 -2.76 11.11
C PRO A 113 -40.38 -2.49 12.61
N TRP A 114 -39.96 -3.53 13.32
CA TRP A 114 -39.71 -3.49 14.77
C TRP A 114 -38.64 -2.48 15.18
N TYR A 115 -37.59 -2.31 14.35
CA TYR A 115 -36.43 -1.49 14.69
C TYR A 115 -36.71 0.02 14.59
N ASN A 116 -37.39 0.46 13.56
CA ASN A 116 -37.77 1.86 13.34
C ASN A 116 -39.15 1.93 12.68
N PRO A 117 -40.21 2.00 13.48
CA PRO A 117 -41.57 1.79 13.01
C PRO A 117 -42.15 2.90 12.13
N LEU A 118 -41.49 4.04 12.00
CA LEU A 118 -42.01 5.20 11.26
C LEU A 118 -40.90 5.85 10.43
N GLN A 119 -40.48 5.19 9.36
CA GLN A 119 -39.41 5.72 8.49
C GLN A 119 -39.89 6.58 7.34
N ASN A 120 -41.06 6.29 6.84
CA ASN A 120 -41.64 6.92 5.66
C ASN A 120 -43.16 7.06 5.76
N LEU A 121 -43.76 7.70 4.78
CA LEU A 121 -45.20 7.92 4.73
C LEU A 121 -45.98 6.60 4.67
N ASN A 122 -45.48 5.58 4.00
CA ASN A 122 -46.10 4.27 3.93
C ASN A 122 -46.20 3.59 5.32
N ASP A 123 -45.14 3.77 6.15
CA ASP A 123 -45.18 3.26 7.53
C ASP A 123 -46.22 3.99 8.36
N TRP A 124 -46.42 5.29 8.13
CA TRP A 124 -47.47 6.05 8.80
C TRP A 124 -48.87 5.58 8.35
N VAL A 125 -49.10 5.32 7.05
CA VAL A 125 -50.33 4.75 6.54
C VAL A 125 -50.61 3.39 7.19
N ARG A 126 -49.61 2.51 7.28
CA ARG A 126 -49.72 1.23 7.95
C ARG A 126 -50.00 1.36 9.43
N LEU A 127 -49.42 2.39 10.11
CA LEU A 127 -49.76 2.73 11.50
C LEU A 127 -51.21 3.17 11.60
N ALA A 128 -51.62 4.09 10.75
CA ALA A 128 -53.03 4.59 10.79
C ALA A 128 -54.02 3.42 10.56
N LEU A 129 -53.78 2.54 9.62
CA LEU A 129 -54.58 1.34 9.40
C LEU A 129 -54.59 0.42 10.63
N GLY A 130 -53.40 0.15 11.20
CA GLY A 130 -53.21 -0.82 12.29
C GLY A 130 -53.58 -0.30 13.67
N SER A 131 -53.74 1.03 13.88
CA SER A 131 -54.07 1.57 15.16
C SER A 131 -55.32 2.45 15.17
N ALA A 132 -55.53 3.28 14.12
CA ALA A 132 -56.56 4.29 14.11
C ALA A 132 -57.79 3.93 13.25
N LEU A 133 -57.71 2.92 12.40
CA LEU A 133 -58.84 2.52 11.56
C LEU A 133 -59.40 1.15 11.97
N VAL A 134 -58.63 0.05 11.81
CA VAL A 134 -59.12 -1.30 12.00
C VAL A 134 -59.48 -1.62 13.46
N PRO A 135 -58.64 -1.33 14.48
CA PRO A 135 -58.96 -1.61 15.87
C PRO A 135 -60.22 -0.85 16.36
N PRO A 136 -60.32 0.48 16.14
CA PRO A 136 -61.54 1.25 16.53
C PRO A 136 -62.81 0.70 15.86
N LEU A 137 -62.75 0.26 14.59
CA LEU A 137 -63.93 -0.37 13.93
C LEU A 137 -64.35 -1.66 14.65
N VAL A 138 -63.38 -2.50 15.04
CA VAL A 138 -63.65 -3.73 15.81
C VAL A 138 -64.30 -3.36 17.17
N GLY A 139 -63.73 -2.39 17.89
CA GLY A 139 -64.30 -1.92 19.15
C GLY A 139 -65.72 -1.35 19.00
N GLY A 140 -65.90 -0.51 17.96
CA GLY A 140 -67.22 0.09 17.66
C GLY A 140 -68.30 -0.98 17.35
N VAL A 141 -67.95 -1.99 16.60
CA VAL A 141 -68.88 -3.13 16.35
C VAL A 141 -69.24 -3.86 17.65
N LEU A 142 -68.26 -4.12 18.50
CA LEU A 142 -68.52 -4.72 19.82
C LEU A 142 -69.41 -3.80 20.72
N VAL A 143 -69.16 -2.50 20.73
CA VAL A 143 -70.01 -1.54 21.45
C VAL A 143 -71.45 -1.57 20.90
N HIS A 144 -71.64 -1.57 19.60
CA HIS A 144 -72.94 -1.60 18.95
C HIS A 144 -73.78 -2.82 19.39
N PHE A 145 -73.16 -3.97 19.53
CA PHE A 145 -73.90 -5.21 19.90
C PHE A 145 -73.92 -5.49 21.41
N LEU A 146 -72.94 -5.08 22.18
CA LEU A 146 -72.82 -5.43 23.61
C LEU A 146 -73.29 -4.34 24.55
N VAL A 147 -73.43 -3.08 24.10
CA VAL A 147 -73.84 -1.95 24.96
C VAL A 147 -75.23 -1.49 24.58
N PRO A 148 -76.25 -1.70 25.46
CA PRO A 148 -77.61 -1.21 25.23
C PRO A 148 -77.61 0.30 25.07
N SER A 149 -78.23 0.83 24.00
CA SER A 149 -78.30 2.28 23.75
C SER A 149 -79.55 2.61 22.94
N ALA A 150 -80.09 3.82 23.18
CA ALA A 150 -81.18 4.35 22.37
C ALA A 150 -80.72 4.77 20.95
N GLU A 151 -79.42 5.07 20.75
CA GLU A 151 -78.84 5.49 19.49
C GLU A 151 -77.60 4.64 19.15
N PRO A 152 -77.71 3.37 18.76
CA PRO A 152 -76.58 2.47 18.62
C PRO A 152 -75.58 2.88 17.52
N LEU A 153 -76.10 3.40 16.40
CA LEU A 153 -75.23 3.86 15.29
C LEU A 153 -74.42 5.12 15.69
N ARG A 154 -75.01 6.03 16.44
CA ARG A 154 -74.29 7.19 16.94
C ARG A 154 -73.20 6.77 17.92
N ASN A 155 -73.48 5.85 18.83
CA ASN A 155 -72.47 5.33 19.77
C ASN A 155 -71.35 4.60 19.04
N PHE A 156 -71.65 3.85 18.03
CA PHE A 156 -70.64 3.23 17.15
C PHE A 156 -69.71 4.29 16.53
N LEU A 157 -70.28 5.32 15.88
CA LEU A 157 -69.51 6.35 15.21
C LEU A 157 -68.64 7.16 16.21
N VAL A 158 -69.22 7.54 17.35
CA VAL A 158 -68.48 8.30 18.38
C VAL A 158 -67.36 7.44 18.97
N TRP A 159 -67.60 6.15 19.22
CA TRP A 159 -66.53 5.23 19.67
C TRP A 159 -65.40 5.15 18.66
N VAL A 160 -65.69 4.80 17.41
CA VAL A 160 -64.67 4.66 16.37
C VAL A 160 -63.82 5.92 16.22
N LEU A 161 -64.48 7.10 16.23
CA LEU A 161 -63.78 8.36 16.00
C LEU A 161 -62.97 8.82 17.18
N SER A 162 -63.48 8.65 18.42
CA SER A 162 -62.73 9.01 19.64
C SER A 162 -61.50 8.13 19.83
N GLU A 163 -61.61 6.84 19.57
CA GLU A 163 -60.47 5.90 19.59
C GLU A 163 -59.47 6.17 18.46
N ALA A 164 -59.95 6.46 17.24
CA ALA A 164 -59.09 6.80 16.11
C ALA A 164 -58.26 8.05 16.36
N ILE A 165 -58.89 9.11 16.93
CA ILE A 165 -58.19 10.37 17.28
C ILE A 165 -57.17 10.15 18.39
N GLY A 166 -57.54 9.40 19.43
CA GLY A 166 -56.62 8.99 20.49
C GLY A 166 -55.42 8.21 19.97
N ALA A 167 -55.64 7.30 19.03
CA ALA A 167 -54.60 6.54 18.42
C ALA A 167 -53.68 7.40 17.54
N LEU A 168 -54.21 8.30 16.69
CA LEU A 168 -53.41 9.21 15.86
C LEU A 168 -52.57 10.20 16.69
N ALA A 169 -53.04 10.58 17.88
CA ALA A 169 -52.34 11.47 18.76
C ALA A 169 -51.22 10.80 19.57
N LEU A 170 -51.47 9.57 20.06
CA LEU A 170 -50.60 8.93 21.05
C LEU A 170 -49.72 7.80 20.50
N VAL A 171 -50.25 6.98 19.56
CA VAL A 171 -49.51 5.82 19.08
C VAL A 171 -48.21 6.19 18.40
N PRO A 172 -48.12 7.21 17.50
CA PRO A 172 -46.86 7.63 16.89
C PRO A 172 -45.83 8.03 17.96
N LEU A 173 -46.22 8.81 18.92
CA LEU A 173 -45.35 9.22 20.05
C LEU A 173 -44.92 8.01 20.86
N GLY A 174 -45.88 7.13 21.20
CA GLY A 174 -45.64 5.93 21.98
C GLY A 174 -44.68 4.96 21.30
N LEU A 175 -44.74 4.80 19.96
CA LEU A 175 -43.81 3.95 19.18
C LEU A 175 -42.41 4.57 19.05
N LEU A 176 -42.29 5.88 19.00
CA LEU A 176 -41.01 6.58 18.91
C LEU A 176 -40.30 6.74 20.25
N PHE A 177 -41.06 6.80 21.33
CA PHE A 177 -40.52 7.03 22.67
C PHE A 177 -39.60 5.91 23.13
N LYS A 178 -38.31 6.21 23.35
CA LYS A 178 -37.33 5.31 23.95
C LYS A 178 -36.87 5.91 25.28
N PRO A 179 -37.03 5.24 26.43
CA PRO A 179 -36.62 5.78 27.75
C PRO A 179 -35.15 6.22 27.77
N HIS A 180 -34.30 5.57 26.97
CA HIS A 180 -32.91 5.92 26.80
C HIS A 180 -32.66 7.30 26.16
N TYR A 181 -33.64 7.82 25.41
CA TYR A 181 -33.54 9.17 24.82
C TYR A 181 -33.52 10.27 25.89
N LEU A 182 -34.24 10.08 26.98
CA LEU A 182 -34.28 11.06 28.10
C LEU A 182 -32.95 11.20 28.83
N LEU A 183 -32.10 10.13 28.80
CA LEU A 183 -30.84 10.09 29.54
C LEU A 183 -29.62 10.46 28.68
N ARG A 184 -29.63 10.19 27.39
CA ARG A 184 -28.42 10.23 26.53
C ARG A 184 -28.34 11.46 25.59
N HIS A 185 -29.45 12.10 25.23
CA HIS A 185 -29.47 13.20 24.26
C HIS A 185 -30.01 14.50 24.93
N ARG A 186 -29.27 15.00 25.92
CA ARG A 186 -29.42 16.39 26.37
C ARG A 186 -28.73 17.33 25.36
N ASN A 187 -29.31 17.50 24.17
CA ASN A 187 -29.02 18.71 23.41
C ASN A 187 -29.86 19.84 24.03
N PRO A 188 -29.28 20.72 24.86
CA PRO A 188 -30.06 21.75 25.60
C PRO A 188 -30.73 22.70 24.63
N LYS A 189 -30.17 22.92 23.45
CA LYS A 189 -30.76 23.77 22.41
C LYS A 189 -32.05 23.18 21.86
N LEU A 190 -32.08 21.86 21.54
CA LEU A 190 -33.26 21.18 21.04
C LEU A 190 -34.38 21.14 22.11
N LEU A 191 -34.01 20.88 23.38
CA LEU A 191 -34.96 20.86 24.49
C LEU A 191 -35.58 22.24 24.70
N LEU A 192 -34.78 23.31 24.70
CA LEU A 192 -35.24 24.68 24.79
C LEU A 192 -36.15 25.02 23.60
N GLU A 193 -35.74 24.68 22.38
CA GLU A 193 -36.53 24.93 21.18
C GLU A 193 -37.89 24.21 21.23
N THR A 194 -37.93 22.95 21.67
CA THR A 194 -39.16 22.17 21.84
C THR A 194 -40.05 22.80 22.87
N LEU A 195 -39.50 23.22 24.03
CA LEU A 195 -40.27 23.85 25.10
C LEU A 195 -40.86 25.20 24.65
N VAL A 196 -40.04 26.04 24.02
CA VAL A 196 -40.48 27.33 23.48
C VAL A 196 -41.58 27.12 22.43
N THR A 197 -41.39 26.19 21.49
CA THR A 197 -42.38 25.88 20.47
C THR A 197 -43.69 25.36 21.09
N LEU A 198 -43.62 24.49 22.12
CA LEU A 198 -44.77 23.99 22.85
C LEU A 198 -45.54 25.15 23.52
N VAL A 199 -44.84 25.99 24.28
CA VAL A 199 -45.47 27.13 24.97
C VAL A 199 -46.12 28.08 23.97
N VAL A 200 -45.41 28.46 22.92
CA VAL A 200 -45.92 29.32 21.84
C VAL A 200 -47.17 28.70 21.19
N THR A 201 -47.10 27.41 20.83
CA THR A 201 -48.24 26.71 20.21
C THR A 201 -49.44 26.66 21.15
N LEU A 202 -49.26 26.38 22.46
CA LEU A 202 -50.33 26.34 23.44
C LEU A 202 -50.94 27.72 23.65
N VAL A 203 -50.12 28.77 23.84
CA VAL A 203 -50.60 30.13 24.04
C VAL A 203 -51.35 30.64 22.82
N LEU A 204 -50.79 30.47 21.61
CA LEU A 204 -51.47 30.90 20.38
C LEU A 204 -52.72 30.08 20.10
N SER A 205 -52.76 28.78 20.42
CA SER A 205 -53.96 27.97 20.30
C SER A 205 -55.02 28.38 21.29
N TRP A 206 -54.63 28.74 22.52
CA TRP A 206 -55.54 29.30 23.55
C TRP A 206 -56.15 30.63 23.08
N THR A 207 -55.33 31.58 22.60
CA THR A 207 -55.81 32.87 22.05
C THR A 207 -56.69 32.67 20.80
N ALA A 208 -56.33 31.73 19.92
CA ALA A 208 -57.14 31.43 18.73
C ALA A 208 -58.54 30.94 19.09
N ILE A 209 -58.67 30.03 20.08
CA ILE A 209 -59.97 29.50 20.51
C ILE A 209 -60.82 30.59 21.17
N THR A 210 -60.19 31.51 21.90
CA THR A 210 -60.93 32.55 22.66
C THR A 210 -61.35 33.77 21.80
N TRP A 211 -60.56 34.08 20.72
CA TRP A 211 -60.71 35.33 19.98
C TRP A 211 -60.99 35.21 18.51
N LEU A 212 -60.68 34.06 17.90
CA LEU A 212 -60.78 33.92 16.44
C LEU A 212 -62.07 33.19 16.04
N PRO A 213 -62.73 33.62 14.93
CA PRO A 213 -63.92 32.94 14.41
C PRO A 213 -63.60 31.54 13.80
N TRP A 214 -62.37 31.31 13.39
CA TRP A 214 -61.88 30.05 12.79
C TRP A 214 -60.63 29.52 13.53
N PRO A 215 -60.71 29.12 14.80
CA PRO A 215 -59.55 28.79 15.62
C PRO A 215 -58.75 27.60 15.07
N PHE A 216 -59.44 26.60 14.52
CA PHE A 216 -58.78 25.33 14.08
C PHE A 216 -57.87 25.54 12.90
N THR A 217 -58.16 26.48 11.99
CA THR A 217 -57.23 26.79 10.87
C THR A 217 -55.91 27.36 11.36
N CYS A 218 -55.95 28.23 12.37
CA CYS A 218 -54.75 28.75 13.01
C CYS A 218 -53.95 27.65 13.72
N ILE A 219 -54.66 26.76 14.45
CA ILE A 219 -54.01 25.66 15.18
C ILE A 219 -53.38 24.65 14.20
N ILE A 220 -54.02 24.32 13.08
CA ILE A 220 -53.44 23.47 12.05
C ILE A 220 -52.10 24.04 11.55
N VAL A 221 -52.04 25.35 11.25
CA VAL A 221 -50.81 25.99 10.79
C VAL A 221 -49.70 25.90 11.85
N LEU A 222 -50.03 26.11 13.14
CA LEU A 222 -49.07 25.99 14.24
C LEU A 222 -48.51 24.57 14.38
N LEU A 223 -49.39 23.56 14.26
CA LEU A 223 -48.99 22.14 14.31
C LEU A 223 -48.12 21.78 13.09
N MET A 224 -48.48 22.23 11.91
CA MET A 224 -47.67 22.03 10.69
C MET A 224 -46.33 22.76 10.82
N TRP A 225 -46.28 23.96 11.37
CA TRP A 225 -45.05 24.68 11.63
C TRP A 225 -44.14 23.91 12.59
N SER A 226 -44.69 23.33 13.66
CA SER A 226 -43.93 22.50 14.60
C SER A 226 -43.39 21.21 13.90
N ALA A 227 -44.18 20.61 12.99
CA ALA A 227 -43.78 19.46 12.19
C ALA A 227 -42.59 19.75 11.23
N VAL A 228 -42.59 20.97 10.64
CA VAL A 228 -41.51 21.42 9.77
C VAL A 228 -40.24 21.74 10.57
N ARG A 229 -40.38 22.29 11.78
CA ARG A 229 -39.22 22.80 12.54
C ARG A 229 -38.54 21.72 13.39
N LEU A 230 -39.33 20.89 14.09
CA LEU A 230 -38.84 19.96 15.08
C LEU A 230 -38.64 18.53 14.50
N PRO A 231 -37.84 17.69 15.17
CA PRO A 231 -37.86 16.27 14.91
C PRO A 231 -39.22 15.65 15.22
N ARG A 232 -39.49 14.48 14.58
CA ARG A 232 -40.81 13.86 14.61
C ARG A 232 -41.36 13.54 16.01
N MET A 233 -40.51 13.13 16.96
CA MET A 233 -40.94 12.79 18.32
C MET A 233 -41.44 14.04 19.08
N GLU A 234 -40.70 15.13 19.00
CA GLU A 234 -40.98 16.42 19.60
C GLU A 234 -42.24 17.04 18.98
N ALA A 235 -42.41 16.90 17.65
CA ALA A 235 -43.62 17.36 16.97
C ALA A 235 -44.86 16.60 17.46
N PHE A 236 -44.81 15.27 17.54
CA PHE A 236 -45.94 14.48 18.08
C PHE A 236 -46.24 14.79 19.54
N LEU A 237 -45.22 15.12 20.34
CA LEU A 237 -45.42 15.56 21.71
C LEU A 237 -46.24 16.88 21.75
N ILE A 238 -45.90 17.84 20.89
CA ILE A 238 -46.65 19.10 20.79
C ILE A 238 -48.10 18.86 20.35
N PHE A 239 -48.31 17.96 19.39
CA PHE A 239 -49.64 17.58 18.91
C PHE A 239 -50.49 17.05 20.06
N LEU A 240 -49.95 16.11 20.84
CA LEU A 240 -50.65 15.54 21.99
C LEU A 240 -51.08 16.60 22.99
N PHE A 241 -50.14 17.45 23.44
CA PHE A 241 -50.47 18.49 24.44
C PHE A 241 -51.42 19.56 23.90
N THR A 242 -51.26 19.94 22.62
CA THR A 242 -52.17 20.92 21.99
C THR A 242 -53.58 20.38 21.91
N ILE A 243 -53.76 19.13 21.50
CA ILE A 243 -55.08 18.48 21.41
C ILE A 243 -55.69 18.28 22.78
N MET A 244 -54.91 17.91 23.79
CA MET A 244 -55.41 17.81 25.16
C MET A 244 -55.90 19.17 25.67
N MET A 245 -55.15 20.27 25.43
CA MET A 245 -55.57 21.61 25.80
C MET A 245 -56.81 22.06 25.05
N VAL A 246 -56.84 21.90 23.71
CA VAL A 246 -57.99 22.27 22.87
C VAL A 246 -59.26 21.54 23.32
N SER A 247 -59.15 20.23 23.57
CA SER A 247 -60.34 19.43 24.01
C SER A 247 -60.84 19.87 25.37
N LEU A 248 -59.94 20.23 26.31
CA LEU A 248 -60.33 20.75 27.62
C LEU A 248 -61.06 22.10 27.52
N MET A 249 -60.53 22.98 26.64
CA MET A 249 -61.16 24.28 26.41
C MET A 249 -62.52 24.15 25.76
N MET A 250 -62.65 23.28 24.74
CA MET A 250 -63.96 22.98 24.10
C MET A 250 -64.95 22.41 25.10
N ALA A 251 -64.52 21.53 25.99
CA ALA A 251 -65.36 20.96 27.02
C ALA A 251 -65.90 21.98 28.03
N ARG A 252 -65.03 22.95 28.42
CA ARG A 252 -65.40 23.99 29.46
C ARG A 252 -66.26 25.14 28.93
N ASN A 253 -66.13 25.50 27.63
CA ASN A 253 -66.82 26.63 27.04
C ASN A 253 -67.57 26.22 25.76
N PRO A 254 -68.59 25.38 25.82
CA PRO A 254 -69.36 24.93 24.64
C PRO A 254 -70.14 26.03 23.91
N LEU A 255 -70.35 27.15 24.56
CA LEU A 255 -71.21 28.32 24.12
C LEU A 255 -70.41 29.42 23.41
N SER A 256 -69.06 29.40 23.45
CA SER A 256 -68.24 30.45 22.83
C SER A 256 -68.01 30.19 21.31
N MET A 257 -68.51 29.11 20.80
CA MET A 257 -68.44 28.84 19.37
C MET A 257 -69.65 29.51 18.68
N THR A 258 -69.37 30.44 17.79
CA THR A 258 -70.39 31.11 16.97
C THR A 258 -71.27 30.11 16.26
N PRO A 259 -72.59 30.33 16.12
CA PRO A 259 -73.59 29.44 15.52
C PRO A 259 -73.30 29.05 14.08
N SER A 260 -72.35 29.72 13.41
CA SER A 260 -71.90 29.50 12.04
C SER A 260 -70.76 28.49 11.92
N SER A 261 -70.22 27.89 12.99
CA SER A 261 -69.16 26.86 12.88
C SER A 261 -69.76 25.56 12.34
N MET A 262 -69.10 24.95 11.36
CA MET A 262 -69.42 23.65 10.76
C MET A 262 -69.66 22.54 11.81
N ILE A 263 -69.07 22.70 13.00
CA ILE A 263 -69.16 21.79 14.14
C ILE A 263 -70.59 21.70 14.69
N VAL A 264 -71.25 22.84 14.79
CA VAL A 264 -72.63 22.92 15.29
C VAL A 264 -73.60 22.41 14.21
N THR A 265 -73.31 22.70 12.93
CA THR A 265 -74.16 22.30 11.80
C THR A 265 -74.14 20.79 11.57
N PHE A 266 -73.02 20.09 11.78
CA PHE A 266 -72.89 18.65 11.57
C PHE A 266 -73.00 17.80 12.83
N ASN A 267 -73.14 18.41 14.03
CA ASN A 267 -73.17 17.72 15.32
C ASN A 267 -71.97 16.75 15.52
N ALA A 268 -70.76 17.16 15.06
CA ALA A 268 -69.55 16.35 14.93
C ALA A 268 -68.39 16.91 15.73
N PRO A 269 -68.38 16.78 17.07
CA PRO A 269 -67.37 17.37 17.95
C PRO A 269 -65.93 16.86 17.74
N TRP A 270 -65.76 15.74 17.07
CA TRP A 270 -64.52 15.08 16.75
C TRP A 270 -63.85 15.57 15.44
N LEU A 271 -64.61 16.22 14.55
CA LEU A 271 -64.10 16.64 13.23
C LEU A 271 -62.90 17.60 13.31
N PRO A 272 -62.87 18.61 14.19
CA PRO A 272 -61.73 19.48 14.32
C PRO A 272 -60.43 18.78 14.66
N PHE A 273 -60.51 17.75 15.51
CA PHE A 273 -59.32 16.99 15.91
C PHE A 273 -58.74 16.16 14.75
N LEU A 274 -59.57 15.52 13.94
CA LEU A 274 -59.12 14.84 12.73
C LEU A 274 -58.52 15.84 11.75
N MET A 275 -59.16 16.99 11.53
CA MET A 275 -58.62 18.01 10.61
C MET A 275 -57.32 18.59 11.08
N MET A 276 -57.02 18.66 12.37
CA MET A 276 -55.76 19.08 12.93
C MET A 276 -54.69 17.98 12.85
N LEU A 277 -55.00 16.75 13.23
CA LEU A 277 -54.03 15.66 13.36
C LEU A 277 -53.59 15.08 12.03
N LEU A 278 -54.49 14.87 11.08
CA LEU A 278 -54.14 14.21 9.82
C LEU A 278 -53.08 15.01 9.02
N PRO A 279 -53.29 16.31 8.72
CA PRO A 279 -52.28 17.09 8.00
C PRO A 279 -50.98 17.23 8.79
N ALA A 280 -51.04 17.43 10.11
CA ALA A 280 -49.86 17.57 10.95
C ALA A 280 -49.00 16.28 11.01
N ASN A 281 -49.67 15.12 11.17
CA ASN A 281 -49.00 13.83 11.12
C ASN A 281 -48.36 13.56 9.77
N ILE A 282 -49.09 13.76 8.66
CA ILE A 282 -48.57 13.59 7.30
C ILE A 282 -47.37 14.51 7.08
N MET A 283 -47.48 15.80 7.43
CA MET A 283 -46.41 16.77 7.29
C MET A 283 -45.15 16.36 8.07
N THR A 284 -45.32 15.85 9.31
CA THR A 284 -44.22 15.33 10.11
C THR A 284 -43.48 14.23 9.41
N MET A 285 -44.18 13.30 8.79
CA MET A 285 -43.58 12.16 8.07
C MET A 285 -42.91 12.59 6.78
N VAL A 286 -43.52 13.49 6.01
CA VAL A 286 -42.94 14.05 4.78
C VAL A 286 -41.65 14.80 5.12
N MET A 287 -41.66 15.65 6.12
CA MET A 287 -40.48 16.40 6.55
C MET A 287 -39.36 15.50 7.09
N TYR A 288 -39.74 14.45 7.80
CA TYR A 288 -38.77 13.44 8.25
C TYR A 288 -38.11 12.73 7.07
N ALA A 289 -38.89 12.24 6.09
CA ALA A 289 -38.39 11.59 4.90
C ALA A 289 -37.47 12.52 4.10
N PHE A 290 -37.91 13.77 3.88
CA PHE A 290 -37.12 14.77 3.17
C PHE A 290 -35.75 15.06 3.85
N ARG A 291 -35.76 15.22 5.19
CA ARG A 291 -34.52 15.42 5.95
C ARG A 291 -33.60 14.20 5.89
N ALA A 292 -34.16 13.00 5.94
CA ALA A 292 -33.38 11.77 5.87
C ALA A 292 -32.73 11.60 4.49
N GLU A 293 -33.46 11.89 3.41
CA GLU A 293 -32.93 11.83 2.04
C GLU A 293 -31.85 12.89 1.80
N ARG A 294 -32.09 14.13 2.21
CA ARG A 294 -31.09 15.22 2.14
C ARG A 294 -29.80 14.85 2.90
N LYS A 295 -29.94 14.30 4.10
CA LYS A 295 -28.79 13.84 4.88
C LYS A 295 -28.02 12.74 4.14
N HIS A 296 -28.72 11.78 3.53
CA HIS A 296 -28.11 10.70 2.79
C HIS A 296 -27.34 11.21 1.56
N ILE A 297 -27.92 12.18 0.83
CA ILE A 297 -27.24 12.82 -0.31
C ILE A 297 -25.97 13.53 0.16
N THR A 298 -26.08 14.38 1.21
CA THR A 298 -24.91 15.09 1.76
C THR A 298 -23.82 14.14 2.26
N GLU A 299 -24.18 13.09 2.99
CA GLU A 299 -23.22 12.06 3.45
C GLU A 299 -22.58 11.29 2.29
N SER A 300 -23.30 11.08 1.18
CA SER A 300 -22.77 10.44 -0.02
C SER A 300 -21.81 11.36 -0.75
N GLU A 301 -22.16 12.63 -0.92
CA GLU A 301 -21.28 13.65 -1.51
C GLU A 301 -20.00 13.85 -0.70
N GLU A 302 -20.10 13.91 0.64
CA GLU A 302 -18.94 14.03 1.52
C GLU A 302 -18.05 12.77 1.43
N ARG A 303 -18.65 11.57 1.39
CA ARG A 303 -17.89 10.33 1.22
C ARG A 303 -17.14 10.30 -0.11
N PHE A 304 -17.80 10.68 -1.20
CA PHE A 304 -17.15 10.76 -2.51
C PHE A 304 -16.02 11.78 -2.51
N ARG A 305 -16.28 12.99 -2.01
CA ARG A 305 -15.28 14.07 -1.91
C ARG A 305 -14.08 13.64 -1.07
N ASN A 306 -14.33 13.04 0.08
CA ASN A 306 -13.25 12.55 0.95
C ASN A 306 -12.47 11.40 0.30
N ALA A 307 -13.14 10.45 -0.35
CA ALA A 307 -12.47 9.35 -1.06
C ALA A 307 -11.58 9.87 -2.19
N MET A 308 -12.01 10.87 -2.92
CA MET A 308 -11.21 11.53 -3.96
C MET A 308 -10.05 12.33 -3.36
N GLU A 309 -10.32 13.20 -2.37
CA GLU A 309 -9.34 14.15 -1.83
C GLU A 309 -8.21 13.47 -1.04
N TYR A 310 -8.52 12.41 -0.29
CA TYR A 310 -7.55 11.66 0.53
C TYR A 310 -6.97 10.42 -0.18
N SER A 311 -7.24 10.25 -1.47
CA SER A 311 -6.58 9.21 -2.26
C SER A 311 -5.08 9.49 -2.35
N ALA A 312 -4.25 8.45 -2.17
CA ALA A 312 -2.81 8.54 -2.38
C ALA A 312 -2.43 8.71 -3.86
N ILE A 313 -3.33 8.29 -4.76
CA ILE A 313 -3.16 8.39 -6.21
C ILE A 313 -3.79 9.70 -6.68
N GLY A 314 -3.16 10.38 -7.63
CA GLY A 314 -3.74 11.53 -8.31
C GLY A 314 -5.08 11.15 -8.95
N MET A 315 -6.15 11.85 -8.59
CA MET A 315 -7.48 11.66 -9.19
C MET A 315 -7.99 12.96 -9.76
N ALA A 316 -8.59 12.87 -10.94
CA ALA A 316 -9.21 14.03 -11.59
C ALA A 316 -10.54 13.69 -12.26
N LEU A 317 -11.40 14.69 -12.30
CA LEU A 317 -12.53 14.76 -13.23
C LEU A 317 -12.10 15.65 -14.40
N VAL A 318 -12.24 15.12 -15.61
CA VAL A 318 -11.84 15.80 -16.85
C VAL A 318 -13.05 15.91 -17.75
N GLY A 319 -13.31 17.11 -18.25
CA GLY A 319 -14.40 17.35 -19.17
C GLY A 319 -14.16 16.77 -20.56
N VAL A 320 -15.21 16.71 -21.37
CA VAL A 320 -15.19 16.08 -22.70
C VAL A 320 -14.19 16.73 -23.65
N GLU A 321 -13.91 18.02 -23.46
CA GLU A 321 -12.92 18.78 -24.26
C GLU A 321 -11.50 18.70 -23.70
N GLY A 322 -11.31 17.97 -22.57
CA GLY A 322 -10.01 17.76 -21.95
C GLY A 322 -9.65 18.74 -20.82
N GLN A 323 -10.56 19.66 -20.45
CA GLN A 323 -10.35 20.59 -19.35
C GLN A 323 -10.42 19.86 -17.99
N TRP A 324 -9.55 20.24 -17.07
CA TRP A 324 -9.57 19.71 -15.70
C TRP A 324 -10.74 20.34 -14.93
N LEU A 325 -11.76 19.57 -14.59
CA LEU A 325 -12.90 20.02 -13.80
C LEU A 325 -12.59 20.03 -12.32
N GLN A 326 -11.92 19.00 -11.83
CA GLN A 326 -11.52 18.85 -10.46
C GLN A 326 -10.30 17.92 -10.37
N GLY A 327 -9.35 18.25 -9.51
CA GLY A 327 -8.20 17.39 -9.17
C GLY A 327 -8.06 17.29 -7.66
N ASN A 328 -7.60 16.14 -7.15
CA ASN A 328 -7.32 15.98 -5.74
C ASN A 328 -5.93 16.53 -5.37
N LYS A 329 -5.66 16.58 -4.08
CA LYS A 329 -4.37 17.09 -3.55
C LYS A 329 -3.16 16.27 -4.04
N ALA A 330 -3.30 14.95 -4.21
CA ALA A 330 -2.22 14.10 -4.70
C ALA A 330 -1.82 14.49 -6.14
N LEU A 331 -2.79 14.73 -7.03
CA LEU A 331 -2.54 15.21 -8.38
C LEU A 331 -1.89 16.59 -8.40
N CYS A 332 -2.42 17.52 -7.59
CA CYS A 332 -1.86 18.86 -7.48
C CYS A 332 -0.39 18.83 -7.02
N ASN A 333 -0.08 17.99 -6.05
CA ASN A 333 1.29 17.81 -5.56
C ASN A 333 2.20 17.18 -6.62
N PHE A 334 1.70 16.18 -7.35
CA PHE A 334 2.45 15.47 -8.38
C PHE A 334 2.82 16.37 -9.55
N LEU A 335 1.85 17.16 -10.06
CA LEU A 335 2.08 18.05 -11.19
C LEU A 335 2.62 19.44 -10.78
N GLY A 336 2.57 19.79 -9.48
CA GLY A 336 3.04 21.07 -8.95
C GLY A 336 2.09 22.26 -9.20
N TYR A 337 0.88 22.03 -9.69
CA TYR A 337 -0.13 23.06 -9.92
C TYR A 337 -1.15 23.10 -8.77
N SER A 338 -1.64 24.30 -8.48
CA SER A 338 -2.84 24.44 -7.65
C SER A 338 -4.10 23.99 -8.41
N GLN A 339 -5.16 23.65 -7.68
CA GLN A 339 -6.43 23.25 -8.31
C GLN A 339 -6.98 24.32 -9.25
N SER A 340 -6.90 25.59 -8.88
CA SER A 340 -7.37 26.71 -9.73
C SER A 340 -6.54 26.88 -11.01
N GLU A 341 -5.24 26.62 -10.94
CA GLU A 341 -4.39 26.64 -12.13
C GLU A 341 -4.70 25.46 -13.05
N LEU A 342 -4.87 24.24 -12.50
CA LEU A 342 -5.27 23.08 -13.30
C LEU A 342 -6.58 23.29 -14.04
N GLN A 343 -7.58 23.90 -13.39
CA GLN A 343 -8.87 24.17 -14.03
C GLN A 343 -8.80 25.13 -15.23
N SER A 344 -7.73 25.92 -15.34
CA SER A 344 -7.47 26.80 -16.50
C SER A 344 -6.73 26.10 -17.63
N LEU A 345 -6.30 24.85 -17.44
CA LEU A 345 -5.51 24.07 -18.38
C LEU A 345 -6.30 22.85 -18.88
N THR A 346 -5.79 22.27 -19.96
CA THR A 346 -6.26 20.98 -20.47
C THR A 346 -5.18 19.91 -20.29
N PHE A 347 -5.58 18.63 -20.29
CA PHE A 347 -4.59 17.56 -20.18
C PHE A 347 -3.64 17.52 -21.39
N GLN A 348 -4.11 17.95 -22.56
CA GLN A 348 -3.31 18.03 -23.78
C GLN A 348 -2.11 18.97 -23.61
N GLN A 349 -2.30 20.10 -22.92
CA GLN A 349 -1.24 21.08 -22.66
C GLN A 349 -0.16 20.57 -21.72
N LEU A 350 -0.52 19.64 -20.82
CA LEU A 350 0.39 19.07 -19.84
C LEU A 350 1.02 17.74 -20.29
N THR A 351 0.49 17.12 -21.34
CA THR A 351 1.01 15.85 -21.86
C THR A 351 2.23 16.06 -22.74
N TRP A 352 3.26 15.22 -22.60
CA TRP A 352 4.43 15.21 -23.47
C TRP A 352 4.00 14.97 -24.94
N PRO A 353 4.53 15.74 -25.92
CA PRO A 353 4.00 15.72 -27.31
C PRO A 353 4.00 14.36 -27.99
N GLU A 354 5.02 13.52 -27.74
CA GLU A 354 5.10 12.18 -28.33
C GLU A 354 4.03 11.22 -27.79
N ASP A 355 3.58 11.43 -26.54
CA ASP A 355 2.60 10.56 -25.88
C ASP A 355 1.15 11.00 -26.16
N LEU A 356 0.96 12.26 -26.60
CA LEU A 356 -0.36 12.86 -26.76
C LEU A 356 -1.23 12.16 -27.81
N ASN A 357 -0.67 11.77 -28.95
CA ASN A 357 -1.43 11.12 -30.02
C ASN A 357 -2.01 9.79 -29.57
N THR A 358 -1.22 8.97 -28.88
CA THR A 358 -1.66 7.68 -28.35
C THR A 358 -2.78 7.86 -27.31
N ASP A 359 -2.67 8.87 -26.45
CA ASP A 359 -3.70 9.18 -25.45
C ASP A 359 -5.02 9.62 -26.13
N LEU A 360 -4.94 10.47 -27.13
CA LEU A 360 -6.11 10.93 -27.89
C LEU A 360 -6.80 9.80 -28.67
N GLU A 361 -6.06 8.85 -29.25
CA GLU A 361 -6.62 7.68 -29.93
C GLU A 361 -7.41 6.80 -28.96
N GLN A 362 -6.84 6.50 -27.79
CA GLN A 362 -7.52 5.73 -26.73
C GLN A 362 -8.76 6.47 -26.21
N LEU A 363 -8.66 7.78 -26.03
CA LEU A 363 -9.78 8.62 -25.61
C LEU A 363 -10.93 8.60 -26.62
N GLN A 364 -10.64 8.64 -27.93
CA GLN A 364 -11.66 8.53 -28.96
C GLN A 364 -12.38 7.19 -28.93
N GLN A 365 -11.66 6.08 -28.79
CA GLN A 365 -12.26 4.75 -28.62
C GLN A 365 -13.16 4.69 -27.38
N LEU A 366 -12.71 5.33 -26.27
CA LEU A 366 -13.50 5.45 -25.05
C LEU A 366 -14.79 6.28 -25.29
N ILE A 367 -14.72 7.39 -26.01
CA ILE A 367 -15.87 8.25 -26.34
C ILE A 367 -16.88 7.48 -27.21
N HIS A 368 -16.43 6.75 -28.23
CA HIS A 368 -17.30 5.97 -29.11
C HIS A 368 -17.87 4.70 -28.44
N GLY A 369 -17.39 4.33 -27.25
CA GLY A 369 -17.87 3.16 -26.52
C GLY A 369 -17.28 1.84 -27.02
N GLU A 370 -16.20 1.88 -27.77
CA GLU A 370 -15.45 0.70 -28.22
C GLU A 370 -14.73 0.04 -27.03
N ILE A 371 -14.28 0.88 -26.07
CA ILE A 371 -13.69 0.48 -24.81
C ILE A 371 -14.40 1.18 -23.64
N ASN A 372 -14.36 0.60 -22.44
CA ASN A 372 -14.93 1.20 -21.23
C ASN A 372 -13.89 1.92 -20.37
N THR A 373 -12.64 1.51 -20.47
CA THR A 373 -11.49 2.08 -19.75
C THR A 373 -10.23 1.85 -20.57
N TYR A 374 -9.22 2.69 -20.37
CA TYR A 374 -7.87 2.42 -20.86
C TYR A 374 -6.83 2.80 -19.84
N THR A 375 -5.62 2.21 -19.99
CA THR A 375 -4.46 2.49 -19.16
C THR A 375 -3.26 2.76 -20.06
N LEU A 376 -2.52 3.81 -19.77
CA LEU A 376 -1.39 4.26 -20.56
C LEU A 376 -0.28 4.80 -19.66
N GLU A 377 0.97 4.37 -19.89
CA GLU A 377 2.13 5.06 -19.33
C GLU A 377 2.46 6.26 -20.21
N LYS A 378 2.51 7.45 -19.62
CA LYS A 378 2.85 8.68 -20.35
C LYS A 378 3.58 9.69 -19.49
N ARG A 379 4.11 10.70 -20.16
CA ARG A 379 4.86 11.79 -19.53
C ARG A 379 4.02 13.05 -19.43
N TYR A 380 4.14 13.72 -18.30
CA TYR A 380 3.55 15.03 -18.08
C TYR A 380 4.63 16.08 -17.84
N TYR A 381 4.34 17.32 -18.20
CA TYR A 381 5.06 18.49 -17.75
C TYR A 381 4.53 18.94 -16.39
N THR A 382 5.41 19.09 -15.42
CA THR A 382 5.08 19.77 -14.17
C THR A 382 5.09 21.28 -14.36
N ARG A 383 4.60 22.01 -13.36
CA ARG A 383 4.68 23.49 -13.35
C ARG A 383 6.11 24.02 -13.43
N SER A 384 7.08 23.32 -12.91
CA SER A 384 8.51 23.69 -13.02
C SER A 384 9.10 23.43 -14.41
N GLY A 385 8.37 22.76 -15.31
CA GLY A 385 8.85 22.33 -16.63
C GLY A 385 9.59 20.99 -16.60
N GLU A 386 9.63 20.32 -15.47
CA GLU A 386 10.19 18.98 -15.32
C GLU A 386 9.26 17.95 -15.94
N VAL A 387 9.83 16.88 -16.54
CA VAL A 387 9.10 15.78 -17.13
C VAL A 387 8.97 14.66 -16.12
N VAL A 388 7.74 14.24 -15.83
CA VAL A 388 7.42 13.18 -14.87
C VAL A 388 6.64 12.05 -15.55
N TRP A 389 6.94 10.82 -15.19
CA TRP A 389 6.25 9.64 -15.69
C TRP A 389 5.03 9.32 -14.84
N ALA A 390 3.92 9.07 -15.48
CA ALA A 390 2.68 8.65 -14.85
C ALA A 390 2.06 7.43 -15.52
N LEU A 391 1.46 6.57 -14.72
CA LEU A 391 0.49 5.58 -15.19
C LEU A 391 -0.89 6.22 -15.11
N LEU A 392 -1.48 6.47 -16.28
CA LEU A 392 -2.81 7.03 -16.44
C LEU A 392 -3.83 5.91 -16.63
N ALA A 393 -4.92 5.93 -15.86
CA ALA A 393 -6.10 5.10 -16.11
C ALA A 393 -7.33 6.02 -16.25
N VAL A 394 -8.07 5.86 -17.34
CA VAL A 394 -9.23 6.71 -17.66
C VAL A 394 -10.48 5.86 -17.84
N SER A 395 -11.58 6.34 -17.26
CA SER A 395 -12.93 5.81 -17.47
C SER A 395 -13.91 6.94 -17.79
N VAL A 396 -15.02 6.62 -18.46
CA VAL A 396 -16.04 7.60 -18.86
C VAL A 396 -17.29 7.44 -18.03
N VAL A 397 -17.82 8.56 -17.55
CA VAL A 397 -19.16 8.66 -16.97
C VAL A 397 -20.09 9.22 -18.06
N ARG A 398 -21.24 8.57 -18.24
CA ARG A 398 -22.20 8.92 -19.31
C ARG A 398 -23.53 9.39 -18.74
N HIS A 399 -24.22 10.22 -19.50
CA HIS A 399 -25.63 10.55 -19.29
C HIS A 399 -26.52 9.31 -19.51
N ALA A 400 -27.79 9.40 -19.11
CA ALA A 400 -28.77 8.32 -19.33
C ALA A 400 -29.06 8.03 -20.82
N ASP A 401 -28.77 8.97 -21.71
CA ASP A 401 -28.86 8.84 -23.16
C ASP A 401 -27.61 8.22 -23.81
N GLY A 402 -26.58 7.89 -23.00
CA GLY A 402 -25.32 7.28 -23.45
C GLY A 402 -24.25 8.29 -23.87
N THR A 403 -24.51 9.60 -23.90
CA THR A 403 -23.51 10.62 -24.23
C THR A 403 -22.49 10.79 -23.11
N PRO A 404 -21.18 11.01 -23.40
CA PRO A 404 -20.17 11.27 -22.40
C PRO A 404 -20.49 12.52 -21.59
N LEU A 405 -20.39 12.43 -20.25
CA LEU A 405 -20.57 13.55 -19.33
C LEU A 405 -19.23 14.12 -18.89
N TYR A 406 -18.35 13.27 -18.40
CA TYR A 406 -16.95 13.57 -18.03
C TYR A 406 -16.14 12.28 -17.92
N PHE A 407 -14.82 12.42 -17.83
CA PHE A 407 -13.88 11.33 -17.58
C PHE A 407 -13.41 11.35 -16.13
N ILE A 408 -13.17 10.16 -15.59
CA ILE A 408 -12.46 9.98 -14.33
C ILE A 408 -11.05 9.49 -14.69
N ALA A 409 -10.05 10.29 -14.36
CA ALA A 409 -8.64 9.97 -14.57
C ALA A 409 -7.98 9.64 -13.22
N GLN A 410 -7.25 8.54 -13.18
CA GLN A 410 -6.35 8.17 -12.10
C GLN A 410 -4.92 8.26 -12.62
N ILE A 411 -4.07 8.98 -11.90
CA ILE A 411 -2.71 9.31 -12.31
C ILE A 411 -1.77 8.87 -11.18
N GLU A 412 -1.03 7.81 -11.41
CA GLU A 412 -0.07 7.26 -10.47
C GLU A 412 1.34 7.67 -10.86
N ASP A 413 2.13 8.15 -9.90
CA ASP A 413 3.54 8.47 -10.09
C ASP A 413 4.34 7.17 -10.23
N ILE A 414 5.00 7.00 -11.39
CA ILE A 414 5.86 5.85 -11.68
C ILE A 414 7.32 6.23 -11.92
N ASN A 415 7.76 7.44 -11.50
CA ASN A 415 9.13 7.89 -11.68
C ASN A 415 10.15 6.96 -11.02
N ASP A 416 9.90 6.55 -9.76
CA ASP A 416 10.78 5.62 -9.04
C ASP A 416 10.87 4.26 -9.75
N LEU A 417 9.74 3.78 -10.28
CA LEU A 417 9.69 2.56 -11.08
C LEU A 417 10.55 2.69 -12.33
N LYS A 418 10.35 3.76 -13.12
CA LYS A 418 11.12 4.03 -14.35
C LYS A 418 12.61 4.23 -14.08
N GLN A 419 12.94 4.90 -13.00
CA GLN A 419 14.33 5.05 -12.58
C GLN A 419 14.96 3.71 -12.22
N THR A 420 14.25 2.86 -11.50
CA THR A 420 14.70 1.51 -11.15
C THR A 420 14.87 0.65 -12.40
N GLU A 421 13.90 0.66 -13.32
CA GLU A 421 14.01 -0.03 -14.61
C GLU A 421 15.23 0.43 -15.41
N TRP A 422 15.46 1.74 -15.50
CA TRP A 422 16.59 2.32 -16.20
C TRP A 422 17.93 1.94 -15.56
N VAL A 423 18.04 2.00 -14.24
CA VAL A 423 19.24 1.60 -13.48
C VAL A 423 19.52 0.12 -13.70
N ASN A 424 18.49 -0.74 -13.60
CA ASN A 424 18.64 -2.17 -13.82
C ASN A 424 19.06 -2.49 -15.26
N LYS A 425 18.44 -1.84 -16.25
CA LYS A 425 18.83 -1.98 -17.66
C LYS A 425 20.31 -1.60 -17.86
N ARG A 426 20.71 -0.45 -17.33
CA ARG A 426 22.09 0.03 -17.43
C ARG A 426 23.09 -0.89 -16.72
N LEU A 427 22.71 -1.43 -15.56
CA LEU A 427 23.52 -2.43 -14.86
C LEU A 427 23.69 -3.72 -15.69
N MET A 428 22.60 -4.20 -16.26
CA MET A 428 22.66 -5.40 -17.14
C MET A 428 23.53 -5.16 -18.38
N GLU A 429 23.39 -4.01 -19.03
CA GLU A 429 24.25 -3.62 -20.15
C GLU A 429 25.73 -3.57 -19.74
N ARG A 430 26.04 -2.98 -18.58
CA ARG A 430 27.43 -2.93 -18.06
C ARG A 430 27.97 -4.31 -17.72
N ILE A 431 27.17 -5.18 -17.11
CA ILE A 431 27.56 -6.57 -16.79
C ILE A 431 27.82 -7.35 -18.10
N THR A 432 26.94 -7.21 -19.09
CA THR A 432 27.09 -7.88 -20.39
C THR A 432 28.39 -7.45 -21.08
N LEU A 433 28.62 -6.12 -21.17
CA LEU A 433 29.85 -5.57 -21.74
C LEU A 433 31.10 -6.01 -20.97
N ALA A 434 31.08 -6.03 -19.66
CA ALA A 434 32.22 -6.48 -18.86
C ALA A 434 32.53 -7.97 -19.07
N ASN A 435 31.52 -8.81 -19.17
CA ASN A 435 31.68 -10.24 -19.42
C ASN A 435 32.18 -10.50 -20.84
N GLU A 436 31.66 -9.79 -21.85
CA GLU A 436 32.12 -9.89 -23.22
C GLU A 436 33.59 -9.45 -23.37
N ALA A 437 33.93 -8.27 -22.79
CA ALA A 437 35.32 -7.75 -22.82
C ALA A 437 36.30 -8.65 -22.04
N GLY A 438 35.85 -9.23 -20.93
CA GLY A 438 36.64 -10.20 -20.16
C GLY A 438 36.71 -11.59 -20.74
N GLY A 439 35.98 -11.87 -21.82
CA GLY A 439 35.89 -13.23 -22.41
C GLY A 439 35.30 -14.25 -21.43
N ILE A 440 34.41 -13.81 -20.52
CA ILE A 440 33.86 -14.61 -19.44
C ILE A 440 32.56 -15.26 -19.92
N GLY A 441 32.51 -16.60 -19.87
CA GLY A 441 31.27 -17.36 -20.04
C GLY A 441 30.62 -17.64 -18.72
N ILE A 442 29.31 -17.48 -18.69
CA ILE A 442 28.49 -17.70 -17.48
C ILE A 442 27.70 -18.99 -17.64
N TRP A 443 27.70 -19.80 -16.59
CA TRP A 443 26.90 -20.99 -16.51
C TRP A 443 26.15 -21.09 -15.18
N GLU A 444 25.00 -21.72 -15.22
CA GLU A 444 24.15 -21.99 -14.08
C GLU A 444 23.71 -23.44 -14.10
N TRP A 445 23.72 -24.10 -12.97
CA TRP A 445 23.25 -25.46 -12.80
C TRP A 445 22.26 -25.55 -11.65
N ASP A 446 20.99 -25.71 -12.00
CA ASP A 446 19.94 -26.03 -11.03
C ASP A 446 20.03 -27.52 -10.70
N LEU A 447 20.29 -27.84 -9.43
CA LEU A 447 20.51 -29.24 -8.99
C LEU A 447 19.21 -30.05 -8.95
N GLU A 448 18.09 -29.42 -8.65
CA GLU A 448 16.74 -29.95 -8.81
C GLU A 448 15.96 -29.04 -9.76
N PRO A 449 15.84 -29.24 -11.00
CA PRO A 449 15.60 -30.46 -11.80
C PRO A 449 16.78 -30.96 -12.66
N ASP A 450 18.02 -30.70 -12.30
CA ASP A 450 19.25 -31.07 -13.05
C ASP A 450 19.31 -30.40 -14.43
N VAL A 451 19.12 -29.06 -14.43
CA VAL A 451 19.18 -28.25 -15.66
C VAL A 451 20.40 -27.35 -15.64
N ILE A 452 21.21 -27.47 -16.69
CA ILE A 452 22.35 -26.57 -16.90
C ILE A 452 21.99 -25.54 -17.97
N SER A 453 22.28 -24.29 -17.68
CA SER A 453 22.11 -23.13 -18.57
C SER A 453 23.48 -22.51 -18.87
N TRP A 454 23.71 -22.19 -20.14
CA TRP A 454 24.91 -21.53 -20.62
C TRP A 454 24.57 -20.24 -21.32
N ASP A 455 25.38 -19.21 -21.11
CA ASP A 455 25.31 -18.00 -21.91
C ASP A 455 25.95 -18.18 -23.30
N LYS A 456 25.85 -17.20 -24.17
CA LYS A 456 26.40 -17.20 -25.50
C LYS A 456 27.91 -17.51 -25.48
N ARG A 457 28.65 -16.92 -24.54
CA ARG A 457 30.11 -17.07 -24.46
C ARG A 457 30.54 -18.48 -24.05
N MET A 458 29.77 -19.15 -23.21
CA MET A 458 30.01 -20.57 -22.89
C MET A 458 29.93 -21.46 -24.14
N PHE A 459 28.93 -21.27 -24.99
CA PHE A 459 28.84 -22.01 -26.26
C PHE A 459 30.04 -21.75 -27.18
N GLU A 460 30.53 -20.50 -27.22
CA GLU A 460 31.73 -20.13 -28.00
C GLU A 460 33.00 -20.75 -27.40
N LEU A 461 33.15 -20.76 -26.06
CA LEU A 461 34.31 -21.37 -25.39
C LEU A 461 34.44 -22.85 -25.65
N TYR A 462 33.30 -23.57 -25.68
CA TYR A 462 33.28 -25.02 -25.92
C TYR A 462 33.08 -25.38 -27.39
N GLU A 463 32.87 -24.40 -28.29
CA GLU A 463 32.58 -24.58 -29.71
C GLU A 463 31.40 -25.51 -29.98
N ILE A 464 30.37 -25.39 -29.12
CA ILE A 464 29.13 -26.16 -29.18
C ILE A 464 28.01 -25.27 -29.75
N PRO A 465 27.23 -25.77 -30.71
CA PRO A 465 26.11 -25.01 -31.26
C PRO A 465 25.06 -24.68 -30.18
N PRO A 466 24.50 -23.45 -30.18
CA PRO A 466 23.54 -23.01 -29.12
C PRO A 466 22.24 -23.82 -29.04
N HIS A 467 21.88 -24.59 -30.04
CA HIS A 467 20.70 -25.46 -30.04
C HIS A 467 20.89 -26.76 -29.26
N ILE A 468 22.12 -27.08 -28.85
CA ILE A 468 22.43 -28.26 -28.03
C ILE A 468 22.26 -27.85 -26.56
N LYS A 469 21.40 -28.58 -25.84
CA LYS A 469 21.22 -28.33 -24.40
C LYS A 469 22.45 -28.74 -23.62
N PRO A 470 23.03 -27.86 -22.80
CA PRO A 470 24.13 -28.20 -21.91
C PRO A 470 23.71 -29.27 -20.91
N THR A 471 24.56 -30.24 -20.69
CA THR A 471 24.36 -31.28 -19.68
C THR A 471 25.68 -31.57 -18.98
N TRP A 472 25.62 -32.17 -17.80
CA TRP A 472 26.80 -32.68 -17.09
C TRP A 472 27.68 -33.58 -18.01
N GLN A 473 27.05 -34.49 -18.75
CA GLN A 473 27.75 -35.39 -19.63
C GLN A 473 28.49 -34.65 -20.75
N LEU A 474 27.89 -33.62 -21.33
CA LEU A 474 28.46 -32.76 -22.34
C LEU A 474 29.71 -32.03 -21.83
N TRP A 475 29.62 -31.41 -20.66
CA TRP A 475 30.72 -30.73 -20.01
C TRP A 475 31.87 -31.68 -19.67
N HIS A 476 31.54 -32.83 -19.07
CA HIS A 476 32.53 -33.88 -18.72
C HIS A 476 33.19 -34.48 -19.93
N ALA A 477 32.47 -34.73 -21.03
CA ALA A 477 33.01 -35.26 -22.26
C ALA A 477 33.99 -34.29 -22.95
N ALA A 478 33.75 -32.98 -22.85
CA ALA A 478 34.60 -31.94 -23.41
C ALA A 478 35.99 -31.88 -22.72
N MET A 479 36.07 -32.31 -21.44
CA MET A 479 37.35 -32.32 -20.72
C MET A 479 38.34 -33.36 -21.26
N VAL A 480 39.61 -33.02 -21.17
CA VAL A 480 40.70 -33.96 -21.35
C VAL A 480 40.61 -35.06 -20.29
N PRO A 481 40.78 -36.35 -20.66
CA PRO A 481 40.56 -37.48 -19.73
C PRO A 481 41.32 -37.40 -18.41
N GLU A 482 42.53 -36.85 -18.42
CA GLU A 482 43.40 -36.74 -17.25
C GLU A 482 42.83 -35.77 -16.18
N ASP A 483 42.04 -34.78 -16.60
CA ASP A 483 41.51 -33.75 -15.71
C ASP A 483 40.16 -34.14 -15.11
N ARG A 484 39.45 -35.13 -15.62
CA ARG A 484 38.07 -35.52 -15.23
C ARG A 484 37.97 -35.97 -13.80
N THR A 485 38.84 -36.83 -13.30
CA THR A 485 38.80 -37.35 -11.94
C THR A 485 38.97 -36.21 -10.90
N HIS A 486 39.90 -35.31 -11.20
CA HIS A 486 40.12 -34.14 -10.36
C HIS A 486 38.90 -33.18 -10.36
N ALA A 487 38.31 -32.95 -11.52
CA ALA A 487 37.11 -32.09 -11.65
C ALA A 487 35.90 -32.65 -10.86
N GLU A 488 35.70 -33.98 -10.95
CA GLU A 488 34.64 -34.65 -10.18
C GLU A 488 34.86 -34.55 -8.67
N GLN A 489 36.09 -34.67 -8.22
CA GLN A 489 36.46 -34.55 -6.81
C GLN A 489 36.19 -33.12 -6.30
N VAL A 490 36.69 -32.09 -7.00
CA VAL A 490 36.50 -30.69 -6.65
C VAL A 490 35.00 -30.31 -6.60
N LEU A 491 34.22 -30.79 -7.58
CA LEU A 491 32.79 -30.55 -7.59
C LEU A 491 32.11 -31.20 -6.39
N ARG A 492 32.43 -32.45 -6.06
CA ARG A 492 31.87 -33.16 -4.90
C ARG A 492 32.21 -32.45 -3.59
N GLU A 493 33.47 -32.02 -3.45
CA GLU A 493 33.91 -31.25 -2.27
C GLU A 493 33.19 -29.90 -2.17
N SER A 494 32.99 -29.21 -3.29
CA SER A 494 32.24 -27.94 -3.34
C SER A 494 30.80 -28.11 -2.94
N LEU A 495 30.13 -29.18 -3.34
CA LEU A 495 28.73 -29.43 -2.95
C LEU A 495 28.60 -29.83 -1.48
N GLN A 496 29.55 -30.61 -0.91
CA GLN A 496 29.47 -31.15 0.45
C GLN A 496 30.13 -30.28 1.50
N ALA A 497 31.33 -29.75 1.26
CA ALA A 497 32.17 -29.12 2.30
C ALA A 497 32.07 -27.61 2.41
N ARG A 498 31.13 -26.97 1.73
CA ARG A 498 30.92 -25.51 1.73
C ARG A 498 32.12 -24.69 1.21
N VAL A 499 32.97 -25.27 0.39
CA VAL A 499 34.12 -24.60 -0.25
C VAL A 499 33.67 -24.01 -1.59
N PRO A 500 34.15 -22.82 -2.01
CA PRO A 500 33.92 -22.29 -3.36
C PRO A 500 34.48 -23.23 -4.42
N PHE A 501 33.73 -23.46 -5.48
CA PHE A 501 34.20 -24.23 -6.62
C PHE A 501 35.28 -23.42 -7.37
N LYS A 502 36.48 -23.93 -7.42
CA LYS A 502 37.61 -23.40 -8.21
C LYS A 502 38.29 -24.55 -8.91
N LEU A 503 38.33 -24.51 -10.21
CA LEU A 503 38.90 -25.59 -11.03
C LEU A 503 39.61 -25.00 -12.24
N GLU A 504 40.83 -25.46 -12.52
CA GLU A 504 41.54 -25.30 -13.80
C GLU A 504 41.56 -26.64 -14.50
N PHE A 505 41.08 -26.68 -15.71
CA PHE A 505 41.02 -27.91 -16.51
C PHE A 505 41.16 -27.60 -17.99
N ARG A 506 41.48 -28.64 -18.76
CA ARG A 506 41.65 -28.55 -20.21
C ARG A 506 40.43 -29.13 -20.92
N ILE A 507 39.96 -28.41 -21.93
CA ILE A 507 38.91 -28.89 -22.83
C ILE A 507 39.46 -29.10 -24.22
N ARG A 508 38.89 -30.10 -24.91
CA ARG A 508 39.22 -30.39 -26.31
C ARG A 508 38.20 -29.70 -27.21
N VAL A 509 38.68 -28.78 -28.03
CA VAL A 509 37.91 -28.07 -29.05
C VAL A 509 38.44 -28.45 -30.44
N LYS A 510 37.79 -28.00 -31.51
CA LYS A 510 38.20 -28.34 -32.89
C LYS A 510 39.62 -27.87 -33.19
N ASP A 511 39.97 -26.68 -32.68
CA ASP A 511 41.26 -26.05 -32.96
C ASP A 511 42.36 -26.42 -31.94
N GLY A 512 42.14 -27.42 -31.08
CA GLY A 512 43.12 -27.87 -30.13
C GLY A 512 42.65 -28.03 -28.68
N ILE A 513 43.53 -27.67 -27.74
CA ILE A 513 43.25 -27.73 -26.32
C ILE A 513 43.15 -26.30 -25.76
N ARG A 514 42.05 -25.98 -25.06
CA ARG A 514 41.92 -24.74 -24.29
C ARG A 514 42.11 -25.02 -22.81
N HIS A 515 42.74 -24.11 -22.12
CA HIS A 515 42.87 -24.10 -20.67
C HIS A 515 41.76 -23.23 -20.07
N ILE A 516 40.86 -23.87 -19.34
CA ILE A 516 39.70 -23.15 -18.73
C ILE A 516 39.91 -23.01 -17.23
N ARG A 517 39.67 -21.81 -16.71
CA ARG A 517 39.54 -21.59 -15.29
C ARG A 517 38.05 -21.38 -14.99
N SER A 518 37.49 -22.24 -14.14
CA SER A 518 36.10 -22.20 -13.69
C SER A 518 36.02 -21.82 -12.22
N LEU A 519 35.15 -20.88 -11.94
CA LEU A 519 34.83 -20.41 -10.57
C LEU A 519 33.33 -20.48 -10.40
N ALA A 520 32.82 -21.05 -9.30
CA ALA A 520 31.38 -21.01 -9.03
C ALA A 520 31.07 -20.85 -7.55
N ASN A 521 29.93 -20.21 -7.31
CA ASN A 521 29.32 -20.03 -6.00
C ASN A 521 28.01 -20.83 -5.91
N ARG A 522 27.68 -21.24 -4.70
CA ARG A 522 26.43 -21.93 -4.40
C ARG A 522 25.36 -20.92 -4.04
N VAL A 523 24.17 -21.11 -4.55
CA VAL A 523 22.96 -20.41 -4.15
C VAL A 523 22.16 -21.38 -3.28
N LEU A 524 21.78 -20.93 -2.09
CA LEU A 524 21.10 -21.76 -1.11
C LEU A 524 19.61 -21.47 -1.12
N ASN A 525 18.79 -22.50 -0.92
CA ASN A 525 17.35 -22.35 -0.68
C ASN A 525 17.07 -21.82 0.74
N LYS A 526 15.80 -21.60 1.07
CA LYS A 526 15.37 -21.10 2.39
C LYS A 526 15.70 -22.09 3.53
N GLN A 527 15.97 -23.36 3.24
CA GLN A 527 16.34 -24.42 4.17
C GLN A 527 17.85 -24.50 4.40
N GLY A 528 18.67 -23.77 3.62
CA GLY A 528 20.13 -23.77 3.70
C GLY A 528 20.79 -24.89 2.88
N GLU A 529 20.04 -25.56 2.02
CA GLU A 529 20.54 -26.57 1.07
C GLU A 529 20.95 -25.90 -0.25
N VAL A 530 21.87 -26.51 -0.99
CA VAL A 530 22.35 -25.97 -2.28
C VAL A 530 21.25 -26.18 -3.31
N GLU A 531 20.62 -25.10 -3.75
CA GLU A 531 19.61 -25.09 -4.78
C GLU A 531 20.23 -25.09 -6.18
N ARG A 532 21.24 -24.23 -6.39
CA ARG A 532 21.93 -24.11 -7.67
C ARG A 532 23.39 -23.68 -7.53
N LEU A 533 24.18 -23.95 -8.55
CA LEU A 533 25.53 -23.42 -8.74
C LEU A 533 25.48 -22.33 -9.82
N LEU A 534 26.09 -21.19 -9.54
CA LEU A 534 26.29 -20.12 -10.53
C LEU A 534 27.79 -19.93 -10.71
N GLY A 535 28.29 -20.11 -11.93
CA GLY A 535 29.71 -20.08 -12.19
C GLY A 535 30.07 -19.31 -13.44
N ILE A 536 31.39 -19.08 -13.56
CA ILE A 536 32.02 -18.42 -14.70
C ILE A 536 33.16 -19.27 -15.19
N ASN A 537 33.37 -19.27 -16.50
CA ASN A 537 34.52 -19.89 -17.18
C ASN A 537 35.32 -18.83 -17.94
N MET A 538 36.62 -18.87 -17.80
CA MET A 538 37.58 -18.01 -18.50
C MET A 538 38.57 -18.83 -19.26
N ASP A 539 38.88 -18.44 -20.52
CA ASP A 539 39.96 -19.03 -21.32
C ASP A 539 41.31 -18.45 -20.87
N MET A 540 42.16 -19.30 -20.36
CA MET A 540 43.50 -18.97 -19.88
C MET A 540 44.60 -19.43 -20.86
N THR A 541 44.23 -19.86 -22.06
CA THR A 541 45.16 -20.48 -23.01
C THR A 541 46.27 -19.52 -23.41
N GLU A 542 45.93 -18.32 -23.81
CA GLU A 542 46.88 -17.27 -24.17
C GLU A 542 47.81 -16.90 -23.01
N VAL A 543 47.24 -16.72 -21.82
CA VAL A 543 48.02 -16.41 -20.61
C VAL A 543 49.00 -17.52 -20.25
N LYS A 544 48.57 -18.78 -20.36
CA LYS A 544 49.46 -19.95 -20.14
C LYS A 544 50.57 -20.01 -21.18
N GLN A 545 50.26 -19.79 -22.46
CA GLN A 545 51.24 -19.79 -23.56
C GLN A 545 52.25 -18.65 -23.40
N LEU A 546 51.80 -17.42 -23.04
CA LEU A 546 52.70 -16.31 -22.80
C LEU A 546 53.61 -16.56 -21.60
N ASN A 547 53.10 -17.10 -20.51
CA ASN A 547 53.89 -17.44 -19.33
C ASN A 547 54.95 -18.52 -19.67
N GLU A 548 54.58 -19.52 -20.45
CA GLU A 548 55.48 -20.59 -20.88
C GLU A 548 56.57 -20.08 -21.83
N ALA A 549 56.19 -19.20 -22.77
CA ALA A 549 57.14 -18.56 -23.68
C ALA A 549 58.11 -17.62 -22.89
N LEU A 550 57.62 -16.88 -21.94
CA LEU A 550 58.44 -16.03 -21.07
C LEU A 550 59.40 -16.87 -20.22
N PHE A 551 58.96 -17.99 -19.70
CA PHE A 551 59.79 -18.91 -18.93
C PHE A 551 60.89 -19.52 -19.81
N GLN A 552 60.54 -19.98 -21.00
CA GLN A 552 61.53 -20.52 -21.98
C GLN A 552 62.56 -19.46 -22.40
N GLU A 553 62.14 -18.23 -22.65
CA GLU A 553 63.02 -17.14 -23.01
C GLU A 553 64.00 -16.80 -21.88
N LYS A 554 63.48 -16.74 -20.63
CA LYS A 554 64.31 -16.53 -19.43
C LYS A 554 65.35 -17.65 -19.27
N GLU A 555 64.94 -18.90 -19.42
CA GLU A 555 65.85 -20.08 -19.32
C GLU A 555 66.88 -20.06 -20.41
N ARG A 556 66.52 -19.74 -21.67
CA ARG A 556 67.42 -19.59 -22.80
C ARG A 556 68.46 -18.51 -22.55
N LEU A 557 68.07 -17.35 -22.03
CA LEU A 557 69.03 -16.28 -21.68
C LEU A 557 70.01 -16.72 -20.59
N HIS A 558 69.54 -17.46 -19.59
CA HIS A 558 70.39 -17.99 -18.52
C HIS A 558 71.42 -18.98 -19.02
N ILE A 559 70.99 -19.95 -19.83
CA ILE A 559 71.91 -20.90 -20.46
C ILE A 559 72.91 -20.20 -21.39
N THR A 560 72.47 -19.17 -22.11
CA THR A 560 73.39 -18.41 -23.01
C THR A 560 74.45 -17.71 -22.20
N LEU A 561 74.16 -17.04 -21.10
CA LEU A 561 75.11 -16.36 -20.23
C LEU A 561 76.09 -17.36 -19.56
N ASP A 562 75.63 -18.54 -19.16
CA ASP A 562 76.44 -19.58 -18.55
C ASP A 562 77.41 -20.24 -19.54
N SER A 563 77.06 -20.27 -20.85
CA SER A 563 77.88 -20.87 -21.92
C SER A 563 78.93 -19.92 -22.46
N ILE A 564 78.96 -18.65 -22.14
CA ILE A 564 79.97 -17.69 -22.53
C ILE A 564 81.31 -18.11 -21.89
N GLY A 565 82.35 -18.26 -22.69
CA GLY A 565 83.72 -18.66 -22.25
C GLY A 565 84.43 -17.53 -21.50
N GLU A 566 83.86 -16.38 -21.38
CA GLU A 566 84.38 -15.21 -20.63
C GLU A 566 83.70 -15.04 -19.33
N ALA A 567 84.33 -14.43 -18.33
CA ALA A 567 83.68 -14.09 -17.06
C ALA A 567 82.75 -12.91 -17.25
N VAL A 568 81.46 -13.09 -16.95
CA VAL A 568 80.39 -12.06 -17.03
C VAL A 568 79.86 -11.79 -15.65
N LEU A 569 79.89 -10.50 -15.24
CA LEU A 569 79.30 -10.02 -14.01
C LEU A 569 78.36 -8.85 -14.33
N CYS A 570 77.21 -8.81 -13.67
CA CYS A 570 76.30 -7.65 -13.70
C CYS A 570 76.26 -6.99 -12.31
N THR A 571 76.12 -5.69 -12.29
CA THR A 571 75.99 -4.90 -11.04
C THR A 571 74.73 -4.05 -11.08
N ASP A 572 74.32 -3.60 -9.91
CA ASP A 572 73.37 -2.50 -9.76
C ASP A 572 74.09 -1.14 -9.94
N ILE A 573 73.36 -0.03 -9.75
CA ILE A 573 73.88 1.33 -9.87
C ILE A 573 74.96 1.64 -8.82
N ASP A 574 74.90 0.96 -7.67
CA ASP A 574 75.87 1.11 -6.56
C ASP A 574 77.08 0.14 -6.72
N MET A 575 77.19 -0.49 -7.87
CA MET A 575 78.26 -1.45 -8.20
C MET A 575 78.28 -2.73 -7.32
N ASN A 576 77.13 -3.12 -6.74
CA ASN A 576 76.95 -4.41 -6.08
C ASN A 576 76.62 -5.47 -7.14
N ILE A 577 77.17 -6.65 -6.97
CA ILE A 577 77.00 -7.76 -7.94
C ILE A 577 75.55 -8.26 -7.88
N THR A 578 74.85 -8.28 -9.03
CA THR A 578 73.50 -8.81 -9.22
C THR A 578 73.43 -10.14 -9.99
N PHE A 579 74.51 -10.46 -10.75
CA PHE A 579 74.66 -11.70 -11.50
C PHE A 579 76.15 -12.02 -11.72
N MET A 580 76.48 -13.29 -11.75
CA MET A 580 77.81 -13.81 -12.04
C MET A 580 77.69 -15.16 -12.78
N ASN A 581 78.37 -15.35 -13.92
CA ASN A 581 78.34 -16.59 -14.62
C ASN A 581 79.42 -17.57 -14.04
N PRO A 582 79.35 -18.88 -14.36
CA PRO A 582 80.28 -19.89 -13.83
C PRO A 582 81.78 -19.59 -14.12
N VAL A 583 82.09 -18.92 -15.25
CA VAL A 583 83.49 -18.54 -15.60
C VAL A 583 83.98 -17.46 -14.64
N ALA A 584 83.12 -16.47 -14.30
CA ALA A 584 83.47 -15.43 -13.33
C ALA A 584 83.63 -16.01 -11.91
N GLU A 585 82.87 -17.03 -11.52
CA GLU A 585 83.08 -17.75 -10.25
C GLU A 585 84.47 -18.40 -10.22
N LYS A 586 84.83 -19.07 -11.30
CA LYS A 586 86.15 -19.75 -11.43
C LYS A 586 87.29 -18.72 -11.36
N MET A 587 87.19 -17.62 -12.09
CA MET A 587 88.26 -16.64 -12.18
C MET A 587 88.40 -15.76 -10.90
N SER A 588 87.29 -15.47 -10.20
CA SER A 588 87.31 -14.72 -8.96
C SER A 588 87.55 -15.54 -7.71
N GLY A 589 87.15 -16.84 -7.76
CA GLY A 589 87.18 -17.76 -6.61
C GLY A 589 86.04 -17.51 -5.62
N TRP A 590 84.96 -16.79 -6.03
CA TRP A 590 83.73 -16.58 -5.29
C TRP A 590 82.61 -17.33 -5.99
N SER A 591 81.75 -17.99 -5.20
CA SER A 591 80.50 -18.47 -5.77
C SER A 591 79.53 -17.33 -6.00
N GLN A 592 78.60 -17.46 -6.97
CA GLN A 592 77.54 -16.47 -7.24
C GLN A 592 76.72 -16.17 -5.98
N SER A 593 76.40 -17.19 -5.19
CA SER A 593 75.62 -17.02 -3.96
C SER A 593 76.35 -16.20 -2.89
N GLU A 594 77.68 -16.25 -2.82
CA GLU A 594 78.50 -15.48 -1.89
C GLU A 594 78.76 -14.05 -2.41
N ALA A 595 78.84 -13.88 -3.74
CA ALA A 595 79.16 -12.62 -4.42
C ALA A 595 77.94 -11.71 -4.57
N LEU A 596 76.70 -12.27 -4.68
CA LEU A 596 75.47 -11.51 -4.81
C LEU A 596 75.34 -10.46 -3.70
N GLY A 597 75.07 -9.19 -4.10
CA GLY A 597 74.92 -8.06 -3.19
C GLY A 597 76.22 -7.53 -2.58
N GLN A 598 77.39 -8.15 -2.91
CA GLN A 598 78.66 -7.62 -2.48
C GLN A 598 79.18 -6.57 -3.48
N PRO A 599 79.88 -5.53 -3.03
CA PRO A 599 80.54 -4.60 -3.89
C PRO A 599 81.54 -5.30 -4.81
N ILE A 600 81.57 -4.95 -6.11
CA ILE A 600 82.39 -5.62 -7.12
C ILE A 600 83.88 -5.58 -6.78
N LEU A 601 84.39 -4.52 -6.17
CA LEU A 601 85.79 -4.38 -5.75
C LEU A 601 86.18 -5.30 -4.59
N LYS A 602 85.22 -5.82 -3.84
CA LYS A 602 85.46 -6.84 -2.80
C LYS A 602 85.63 -8.22 -3.40
N VAL A 603 84.99 -8.49 -4.53
CA VAL A 603 84.99 -9.79 -5.20
C VAL A 603 86.10 -9.89 -6.21
N LEU A 604 86.38 -8.83 -6.97
CA LEU A 604 87.41 -8.77 -7.99
C LEU A 604 88.64 -7.99 -7.50
N HIS A 605 89.75 -8.68 -7.19
CA HIS A 605 91.00 -8.09 -6.85
C HIS A 605 91.86 -7.90 -8.09
N ILE A 606 91.73 -6.76 -8.78
CA ILE A 606 92.42 -6.42 -10.01
C ILE A 606 93.58 -5.51 -9.70
N THR A 607 94.79 -5.88 -10.18
CA THR A 607 96.05 -5.09 -9.99
C THR A 607 96.65 -4.72 -11.33
N PHE A 608 97.38 -3.59 -11.40
CA PHE A 608 98.11 -3.20 -12.57
C PHE A 608 99.56 -3.78 -12.52
N GLY A 609 99.81 -4.94 -13.18
CA GLY A 609 100.98 -5.80 -13.11
C GLY A 609 101.08 -6.67 -11.85
N GLU A 610 102.04 -7.64 -11.81
CA GLU A 610 102.17 -8.63 -10.71
C GLU A 610 102.32 -8.02 -9.30
N ASN A 611 102.81 -6.80 -9.16
CA ASN A 611 102.96 -6.09 -7.86
C ASN A 611 102.44 -4.64 -7.91
N GLY A 612 101.53 -4.32 -8.82
CA GLY A 612 101.01 -2.97 -9.01
C GLY A 612 99.94 -2.55 -8.02
N PRO A 613 99.53 -1.27 -7.99
CA PRO A 613 98.44 -0.79 -7.14
C PRO A 613 97.10 -1.46 -7.48
N LEU A 614 96.27 -1.68 -6.44
CA LEU A 614 94.88 -2.22 -6.59
C LEU A 614 94.05 -1.18 -7.33
N MET A 615 93.11 -1.69 -8.16
CA MET A 615 92.17 -0.83 -8.86
C MET A 615 91.17 -0.30 -7.86
N GLU A 616 91.24 1.02 -7.51
CA GLU A 616 90.41 1.63 -6.46
C GLU A 616 89.09 2.22 -7.00
N ASN A 617 88.92 2.37 -8.35
CA ASN A 617 87.78 3.05 -8.93
C ASN A 617 87.25 2.29 -10.19
N ILE A 618 86.18 1.60 -10.07
CA ILE A 618 85.37 1.10 -11.17
C ILE A 618 84.08 1.88 -11.17
N HIS A 619 84.01 3.04 -11.90
CA HIS A 619 82.79 3.84 -12.00
C HIS A 619 82.07 3.67 -13.34
N SER A 620 80.79 3.49 -13.35
CA SER A 620 79.98 3.31 -14.52
C SER A 620 79.68 4.57 -15.36
N GLY A 621 80.32 5.67 -15.10
CA GLY A 621 79.99 6.96 -15.70
C GLY A 621 80.88 7.53 -16.80
N ASP A 622 82.12 7.06 -16.99
CA ASP A 622 83.08 7.71 -17.90
C ASP A 622 84.01 6.69 -18.61
N MET A 623 83.44 5.67 -19.23
CA MET A 623 84.27 4.71 -19.99
C MET A 623 83.75 4.57 -21.40
N SER A 624 84.02 5.53 -22.27
CA SER A 624 84.38 5.28 -23.63
C SER A 624 85.51 4.28 -23.62
N ARG A 625 85.37 3.13 -24.30
CA ARG A 625 86.43 2.17 -24.65
C ARG A 625 87.83 2.68 -24.40
N THR A 626 88.41 2.45 -23.25
CA THR A 626 89.83 2.61 -23.04
C THR A 626 90.49 1.26 -23.32
N ASP A 627 91.04 1.15 -24.53
CA ASP A 627 92.10 0.21 -24.85
C ASP A 627 93.30 0.56 -23.99
N ILE A 628 93.33 0.08 -22.76
CA ILE A 628 94.51 0.26 -21.90
C ILE A 628 95.39 -0.98 -22.19
N GLU A 629 96.46 -0.79 -22.99
CA GLU A 629 97.58 -1.75 -23.15
C GLU A 629 98.44 -1.86 -21.85
N GLN A 630 97.80 -1.83 -20.68
CA GLN A 630 98.47 -2.09 -19.42
C GLN A 630 98.25 -3.56 -18.98
N ASP A 631 99.35 -4.17 -18.46
CA ASP A 631 99.28 -5.53 -17.89
C ASP A 631 98.38 -5.48 -16.63
N VAL A 632 97.12 -5.98 -16.83
CA VAL A 632 96.09 -6.04 -15.75
C VAL A 632 96.00 -7.47 -15.28
N VAL A 633 96.09 -7.70 -13.99
CA VAL A 633 96.09 -9.06 -13.40
C VAL A 633 94.91 -9.12 -12.41
N LEU A 634 94.07 -10.18 -12.56
CA LEU A 634 92.98 -10.57 -11.61
C LEU A 634 93.56 -11.60 -10.65
N ASN A 635 93.60 -11.24 -9.36
CA ASN A 635 93.99 -12.16 -8.31
C ASN A 635 92.80 -12.96 -7.77
N CYS A 636 92.82 -14.23 -7.94
CA CYS A 636 91.78 -15.13 -7.44
C CYS A 636 91.91 -15.29 -5.92
N ARG A 637 90.75 -15.33 -5.24
CA ARG A 637 90.69 -15.60 -3.78
C ARG A 637 91.49 -16.84 -3.33
N ASN A 638 91.55 -17.83 -4.22
CA ASN A 638 92.25 -19.10 -3.95
C ASN A 638 93.76 -19.09 -4.25
N GLY A 639 94.38 -17.94 -4.49
CA GLY A 639 95.83 -17.74 -4.67
C GLY A 639 96.27 -17.87 -6.11
N GLY A 640 95.43 -18.06 -7.10
CA GLY A 640 95.73 -18.00 -8.55
C GLY A 640 95.73 -16.54 -9.07
N SER A 641 96.34 -16.32 -10.21
CA SER A 641 96.31 -15.02 -10.90
C SER A 641 96.06 -15.28 -12.42
N PHE A 642 95.32 -14.38 -13.04
CA PHE A 642 95.01 -14.36 -14.47
C PHE A 642 95.45 -13.05 -15.08
N ASP A 643 96.15 -13.08 -16.20
CA ASP A 643 96.32 -11.88 -17.04
C ASP A 643 94.98 -11.66 -17.71
N ILE A 644 94.39 -10.50 -17.51
CA ILE A 644 93.02 -10.27 -18.01
C ILE A 644 92.87 -9.07 -18.92
N HIS A 645 91.91 -9.19 -19.85
CA HIS A 645 91.33 -7.99 -20.50
C HIS A 645 89.90 -7.83 -20.05
N TYR A 646 89.44 -6.65 -19.71
CA TYR A 646 88.11 -6.42 -19.23
C TYR A 646 87.41 -5.27 -19.96
N SER A 647 86.08 -5.32 -20.08
CA SER A 647 85.22 -4.23 -20.57
C SER A 647 84.05 -4.03 -19.67
N ILE A 648 83.66 -2.76 -19.46
CA ILE A 648 82.46 -2.40 -18.68
C ILE A 648 81.51 -1.64 -19.60
N THR A 649 80.26 -2.06 -19.60
CA THR A 649 79.22 -1.49 -20.41
C THR A 649 78.05 -1.13 -19.49
N PRO A 650 77.48 0.10 -19.52
CA PRO A 650 76.30 0.44 -18.71
C PRO A 650 75.11 -0.34 -19.17
N LEU A 651 74.34 -0.90 -18.21
CA LEU A 651 73.10 -1.55 -18.43
C LEU A 651 71.99 -0.51 -18.31
N SER A 652 71.29 -0.18 -19.40
CA SER A 652 70.24 0.85 -19.44
C SER A 652 68.88 0.27 -19.83
N THR A 653 67.79 0.84 -19.27
CA THR A 653 66.45 0.51 -19.71
C THR A 653 66.16 1.08 -21.11
N LEU A 654 65.07 0.65 -21.74
CA LEU A 654 64.60 1.17 -23.03
C LEU A 654 64.36 2.70 -23.00
N GLU A 655 64.15 3.31 -21.82
CA GLU A 655 63.97 4.71 -21.61
C GLU A 655 65.28 5.49 -21.34
N GLY A 656 66.42 4.77 -21.44
CA GLY A 656 67.75 5.38 -21.30
C GLY A 656 68.25 5.57 -19.86
N HIS A 657 67.55 5.08 -18.84
CA HIS A 657 68.00 5.13 -17.45
C HIS A 657 69.02 3.98 -17.19
N THR A 658 70.16 4.31 -16.68
CA THR A 658 71.19 3.34 -16.26
C THR A 658 70.70 2.62 -14.99
N ILE A 659 70.64 1.30 -15.02
CA ILE A 659 70.23 0.44 -13.89
C ILE A 659 71.37 -0.39 -13.31
N GLY A 660 72.56 -0.31 -13.91
CA GLY A 660 73.75 -1.02 -13.46
C GLY A 660 74.80 -1.09 -14.54
N SER A 661 75.69 -2.04 -14.43
CA SER A 661 76.75 -2.29 -15.43
C SER A 661 76.96 -3.78 -15.68
N VAL A 662 77.43 -4.10 -16.88
CA VAL A 662 77.90 -5.45 -17.25
C VAL A 662 79.40 -5.38 -17.41
N LEU A 663 80.10 -6.17 -16.63
CA LEU A 663 81.54 -6.36 -16.72
C LEU A 663 81.83 -7.69 -17.39
N VAL A 664 82.60 -7.69 -18.48
CA VAL A 664 83.08 -8.89 -19.15
C VAL A 664 84.63 -8.96 -18.98
N ILE A 665 85.11 -10.09 -18.51
CA ILE A 665 86.55 -10.32 -18.26
C ILE A 665 86.98 -11.50 -19.05
N GLN A 666 87.98 -11.32 -19.90
CA GLN A 666 88.61 -12.35 -20.73
C GLN A 666 89.95 -12.71 -20.11
N ASP A 667 90.20 -14.01 -19.96
CA ASP A 667 91.51 -14.58 -19.60
C ASP A 667 92.43 -14.55 -20.80
N VAL A 668 93.48 -13.76 -20.76
CA VAL A 668 94.46 -13.63 -21.80
C VAL A 668 95.85 -14.19 -21.39
N THR A 669 95.89 -14.94 -20.29
CA THR A 669 97.11 -15.44 -19.65
C THR A 669 97.95 -16.28 -20.67
N GLU A 670 97.36 -17.26 -21.36
CA GLU A 670 98.07 -18.05 -22.33
C GLU A 670 98.51 -17.26 -23.58
N SER A 671 97.61 -16.39 -24.08
CA SER A 671 97.98 -15.53 -25.23
C SER A 671 99.19 -14.59 -24.91
N ARG A 672 99.17 -14.03 -23.72
CA ARG A 672 100.28 -13.19 -23.28
C ARG A 672 101.56 -13.98 -23.03
N LYS A 673 101.49 -15.15 -22.44
CA LYS A 673 102.67 -16.01 -22.31
C LYS A 673 103.28 -16.39 -23.69
N MET A 674 102.40 -16.73 -24.64
CA MET A 674 102.88 -17.04 -25.99
C MET A 674 103.51 -15.85 -26.72
N LEU A 675 102.87 -14.61 -26.56
CA LEU A 675 103.41 -13.37 -27.11
C LEU A 675 104.80 -13.02 -26.46
N ARG A 676 104.92 -13.20 -25.13
CA ARG A 676 106.18 -13.00 -24.43
C ARG A 676 107.23 -14.01 -24.91
N GLN A 677 106.86 -15.25 -25.12
CA GLN A 677 107.77 -16.27 -25.69
C GLN A 677 108.18 -15.94 -27.13
N LEU A 678 107.19 -15.53 -27.97
CA LEU A 678 107.48 -15.16 -29.36
C LEU A 678 108.35 -13.91 -29.41
N SER A 679 108.12 -12.91 -28.55
CA SER A 679 108.93 -11.69 -28.42
C SER A 679 110.34 -11.99 -27.92
N TYR A 680 110.47 -12.95 -26.97
CA TYR A 680 111.78 -13.42 -26.50
C TYR A 680 112.49 -14.18 -27.60
N SER A 681 111.84 -15.08 -28.31
CA SER A 681 112.40 -15.84 -29.45
C SER A 681 112.76 -14.97 -30.63
N ALA A 682 112.02 -13.84 -30.84
CA ALA A 682 112.34 -12.83 -31.88
C ALA A 682 113.51 -11.94 -31.54
N SER A 683 113.71 -11.69 -30.25
CA SER A 683 114.76 -10.76 -29.74
C SER A 683 116.07 -11.45 -29.27
N HIS A 684 116.05 -12.80 -29.19
CA HIS A 684 117.22 -13.60 -28.72
C HIS A 684 117.44 -14.77 -29.63
N ASP A 685 118.73 -15.08 -29.96
CA ASP A 685 119.13 -16.23 -30.75
C ASP A 685 118.85 -17.56 -29.99
N ALA A 686 118.26 -18.52 -30.69
CA ALA A 686 117.78 -19.77 -30.06
C ALA A 686 118.90 -20.73 -29.58
N LEU A 687 120.16 -20.55 -30.01
CA LEU A 687 121.29 -21.39 -29.63
C LEU A 687 122.20 -20.69 -28.60
N THR A 688 122.33 -19.38 -28.64
CA THR A 688 123.23 -18.64 -27.77
C THR A 688 122.58 -17.86 -26.62
N HIS A 689 121.21 -17.71 -26.62
CA HIS A 689 120.43 -16.93 -25.68
C HIS A 689 120.87 -15.44 -25.54
N LEU A 690 121.68 -14.90 -26.53
CA LEU A 690 122.08 -13.53 -26.61
C LEU A 690 121.07 -12.67 -27.42
N ALA A 691 120.90 -11.44 -27.14
CA ALA A 691 120.05 -10.50 -27.88
C ALA A 691 120.54 -10.38 -29.34
N ASN A 692 119.60 -10.52 -30.32
CA ASN A 692 119.92 -10.41 -31.72
C ASN A 692 120.38 -9.06 -32.15
#